data_c7a2bdebb32d7be9617f23846ba08a89
#
_entry.id   c7a2bdebb32d7be9617f23846ba08a89
#
_cell.length_a   1.000
_cell.length_b   1.000
_cell.length_c   1.000
_cell.angle_alpha   90.00
_cell.angle_beta   90.00
_cell.angle_gamma   90.00
#
_symmetry.space_group_name_H-M   'P 1'
#
loop_
_entity.id
_entity.type
_entity.pdbx_description
1 polymer ?
#
loop_
_entity_poly.entity_id
_entity_poly.type
_entity_poly.pdbx_seq_one_letter_code
_entity_poly.pdbx_strand_id
1 'polypeptide(L)'
;MKKHHVKKKRQTKGSVFFRISQIFVLCLFIGAGFLFFRAGYIQTVFSLYKEAKEVIADSSIDDFRNYQSGEVYGADGELIALLRNDRNITYLTSDEIPQQVKDAFVSIEDKRFYKHGGFDPFAIVRASLSLISKNSISQGGSTITQQLARNIYLTHTVRWERKVEEIFIAIALENKYSKDEILEFYINNIYYANGYYGIQAASRVYFSKDADELTLSETAFLCAIPNSPSLYDPLTNGENTLKRRDLILENMYKDGKISQEEYEEALAEDIVLTNSSPSFTRTWAHTYIYECAARALMEATGEDYDTCREKLYNGGYRVYTSIDMDMQELLQSTIDRQLEAYNTMNSNGTYALQSAAVCIDNETGLVAAIVGGRSQEDVSTDYNRAYLSFRQPGSAIKPLIVYTPALERGYTASSTVIDSKEEDGPENSGGSYAGAISLRTAVEQSKNTVAHKLLRELTPEVGLSYLLDMNFSSIEAEDYNLSAALGGFTTGVSTVEMTAAYATLANEGVYRLPTCIVKITDMDGNVIVEPDRDEHQVYEASAAREMTNILEGVLTRGTARGHGLSDMPAAGKTGTTNDNIDGWFVGYSAYYTTGVWVGFDSPRGVSALSGASYPVDIWHDFMEQIHTGLPEKALNDQR
;
A
#
# COMPACT_ATOMS: atom_id res chain seq x y z
N MET A 1 10.54 -96.91 47.10
CA MET A 1 9.33 -96.16 46.88
C MET A 1 9.51 -94.76 47.46
N LYS A 2 9.82 -93.72 46.66
CA LYS A 2 9.93 -92.33 47.09
C LYS A 2 8.61 -91.57 46.79
N LYS A 3 7.94 -91.07 47.78
CA LYS A 3 6.71 -90.25 47.66
C LYS A 3 7.10 -88.78 47.29
N HIS A 4 6.69 -88.29 46.12
CA HIS A 4 6.78 -86.92 45.78
C HIS A 4 5.67 -86.12 46.47
N HIS A 5 6.04 -85.17 47.34
CA HIS A 5 5.16 -84.16 47.89
C HIS A 5 5.08 -82.94 46.93
N VAL A 6 3.92 -82.77 46.31
CA VAL A 6 3.59 -81.57 45.56
C VAL A 6 3.23 -80.42 46.55
N LYS A 7 4.09 -79.44 46.71
CA LYS A 7 3.78 -78.21 47.50
C LYS A 7 2.78 -77.32 46.71
N LYS A 8 1.52 -77.25 47.14
CA LYS A 8 0.58 -76.27 46.72
C LYS A 8 1.09 -74.88 47.15
N LYS A 9 1.45 -73.96 46.19
CA LYS A 9 1.75 -72.58 46.46
C LYS A 9 0.48 -71.84 46.97
N ARG A 10 0.45 -71.44 48.24
CA ARG A 10 -0.58 -70.61 48.85
C ARG A 10 -0.46 -69.25 48.15
N GLN A 11 -1.47 -68.82 47.36
CA GLN A 11 -1.59 -67.48 46.86
C GLN A 11 -1.82 -66.56 48.07
N THR A 12 -0.95 -65.59 48.29
CA THR A 12 -1.08 -64.63 49.38
C THR A 12 -2.27 -63.71 49.11
N LYS A 13 -3.10 -63.37 50.12
CA LYS A 13 -4.30 -62.49 50.02
C LYS A 13 -3.98 -61.14 49.33
N GLY A 14 -2.74 -60.65 49.37
CA GLY A 14 -2.26 -59.45 48.68
C GLY A 14 -2.24 -59.56 47.17
N SER A 15 -1.94 -60.75 46.60
CA SER A 15 -1.89 -60.91 45.14
C SER A 15 -3.29 -61.00 44.52
N VAL A 16 -4.25 -61.48 45.27
CA VAL A 16 -5.67 -61.51 44.85
C VAL A 16 -6.26 -60.10 44.91
N PHE A 17 -5.98 -59.35 45.96
CA PHE A 17 -6.44 -57.95 46.10
C PHE A 17 -5.82 -57.06 44.99
N PHE A 18 -4.55 -57.24 44.68
CA PHE A 18 -3.90 -56.48 43.61
C PHE A 18 -4.50 -56.81 42.20
N ARG A 19 -4.85 -58.07 41.93
CA ARG A 19 -5.56 -58.45 40.69
C ARG A 19 -6.97 -57.91 40.62
N ILE A 20 -7.69 -57.90 41.75
CA ILE A 20 -9.05 -57.33 41.83
C ILE A 20 -8.99 -55.81 41.60
N SER A 21 -7.99 -55.10 42.16
CA SER A 21 -7.83 -53.64 41.93
C SER A 21 -7.48 -53.33 40.48
N GLN A 22 -6.63 -54.16 39.83
CA GLN A 22 -6.34 -54.00 38.40
C GLN A 22 -7.56 -54.23 37.51
N ILE A 23 -8.40 -55.27 37.83
CA ILE A 23 -9.64 -55.53 37.10
C ILE A 23 -10.62 -54.39 37.33
N PHE A 24 -10.74 -53.85 38.55
CA PHE A 24 -11.60 -52.74 38.86
C PHE A 24 -11.20 -51.47 38.12
N VAL A 25 -9.90 -51.15 38.05
CA VAL A 25 -9.37 -50.04 37.30
C VAL A 25 -9.64 -50.21 35.80
N LEU A 26 -9.42 -51.44 35.27
CA LEU A 26 -9.72 -51.76 33.88
C LEU A 26 -11.21 -51.62 33.56
N CYS A 27 -12.11 -52.07 34.46
CA CYS A 27 -13.55 -51.91 34.31
C CYS A 27 -13.98 -50.43 34.39
N LEU A 28 -13.30 -49.61 35.22
CA LEU A 28 -13.51 -48.15 35.24
C LEU A 28 -13.09 -47.48 33.90
N PHE A 29 -11.95 -47.89 33.33
CA PHE A 29 -11.52 -47.39 32.01
C PHE A 29 -12.48 -47.81 30.90
N ILE A 30 -12.94 -49.08 30.91
CA ILE A 30 -13.92 -49.58 29.94
C ILE A 30 -15.25 -48.88 30.10
N GLY A 31 -15.73 -48.67 31.36
CA GLY A 31 -16.96 -47.96 31.64
C GLY A 31 -16.89 -46.48 31.26
N ALA A 32 -15.77 -45.82 31.54
CA ALA A 32 -15.53 -44.44 31.11
C ALA A 32 -15.45 -44.32 29.56
N GLY A 33 -14.76 -45.28 28.90
CA GLY A 33 -14.72 -45.34 27.44
C GLY A 33 -16.08 -45.58 26.80
N PHE A 34 -16.93 -46.42 27.42
CA PHE A 34 -18.29 -46.63 26.94
C PHE A 34 -19.21 -45.40 27.14
N LEU A 35 -19.07 -44.71 28.27
CA LEU A 35 -19.76 -43.43 28.50
C LEU A 35 -19.32 -42.35 27.53
N PHE A 36 -18.01 -42.30 27.25
CA PHE A 36 -17.44 -41.36 26.27
C PHE A 36 -17.93 -41.66 24.85
N PHE A 37 -18.03 -42.94 24.47
CA PHE A 37 -18.60 -43.35 23.18
C PHE A 37 -20.10 -42.98 23.09
N ARG A 38 -20.87 -43.25 24.13
CA ARG A 38 -22.32 -42.99 24.16
C ARG A 38 -22.64 -41.48 24.17
N ALA A 39 -21.77 -40.66 24.69
CA ALA A 39 -21.89 -39.19 24.68
C ALA A 39 -21.51 -38.55 23.32
N GLY A 40 -21.15 -39.35 22.32
CA GLY A 40 -20.80 -38.83 20.98
C GLY A 40 -19.36 -38.27 20.83
N TYR A 41 -18.58 -38.21 21.91
CA TYR A 41 -17.24 -37.62 21.88
C TYR A 41 -16.29 -38.32 20.89
N ILE A 42 -16.41 -39.61 20.67
CA ILE A 42 -15.57 -40.34 19.69
C ILE A 42 -15.88 -39.91 18.27
N GLN A 43 -17.15 -39.65 17.95
CA GLN A 43 -17.55 -39.15 16.64
C GLN A 43 -17.00 -37.74 16.41
N THR A 44 -17.11 -36.88 17.42
CA THR A 44 -16.55 -35.52 17.38
C THR A 44 -15.03 -35.53 17.17
N VAL A 45 -14.29 -36.36 17.91
CA VAL A 45 -12.83 -36.49 17.76
C VAL A 45 -12.46 -36.98 16.36
N PHE A 46 -13.24 -37.93 15.80
CA PHE A 46 -12.99 -38.45 14.46
C PHE A 46 -13.31 -37.41 13.37
N SER A 47 -14.36 -36.59 13.55
CA SER A 47 -14.67 -35.47 12.66
C SER A 47 -13.53 -34.45 12.67
N LEU A 48 -13.08 -34.01 13.85
CA LEU A 48 -11.97 -33.06 14.00
C LEU A 48 -10.66 -33.59 13.36
N TYR A 49 -10.39 -34.88 13.49
CA TYR A 49 -9.23 -35.50 12.82
C TYR A 49 -9.33 -35.41 11.29
N LYS A 50 -10.53 -35.70 10.74
CA LYS A 50 -10.77 -35.66 9.30
C LYS A 50 -10.67 -34.22 8.77
N GLU A 51 -11.31 -33.28 9.45
CA GLU A 51 -11.29 -31.85 9.13
C GLU A 51 -9.84 -31.30 9.14
N ALA A 52 -9.08 -31.57 10.19
CA ALA A 52 -7.67 -31.17 10.29
C ALA A 52 -6.81 -31.69 9.14
N LYS A 53 -7.08 -32.97 8.75
CA LYS A 53 -6.35 -33.58 7.63
C LYS A 53 -6.73 -32.98 6.28
N GLU A 54 -8.00 -32.65 6.06
CA GLU A 54 -8.49 -32.00 4.82
C GLU A 54 -7.94 -30.59 4.72
N VAL A 55 -8.04 -29.77 5.75
CA VAL A 55 -7.50 -28.40 5.79
C VAL A 55 -6.01 -28.36 5.46
N ILE A 56 -5.22 -29.26 6.04
CA ILE A 56 -3.76 -29.27 5.77
C ILE A 56 -3.44 -29.93 4.42
N ALA A 57 -4.25 -30.86 3.93
CA ALA A 57 -4.03 -31.44 2.60
C ALA A 57 -4.12 -30.36 1.50
N ASP A 58 -5.06 -29.44 1.63
CA ASP A 58 -5.29 -28.36 0.69
C ASP A 58 -4.36 -27.14 0.92
N SER A 59 -3.65 -27.05 2.08
CA SER A 59 -2.74 -25.95 2.36
C SER A 59 -1.51 -25.96 1.43
N SER A 60 -0.98 -24.79 1.14
CA SER A 60 0.28 -24.57 0.42
C SER A 60 1.29 -23.81 1.30
N ILE A 61 2.54 -23.67 0.86
CA ILE A 61 3.53 -22.81 1.52
C ILE A 61 3.04 -21.36 1.53
N ASP A 62 2.35 -20.96 0.48
CA ASP A 62 1.81 -19.61 0.33
C ASP A 62 0.80 -19.26 1.42
N ASP A 63 0.05 -20.21 1.98
CA ASP A 63 -0.88 -19.94 3.09
C ASP A 63 -0.18 -19.44 4.35
N PHE A 64 1.10 -19.76 4.53
CA PHE A 64 1.94 -19.28 5.63
C PHE A 64 2.68 -17.99 5.29
N ARG A 65 2.83 -17.70 3.99
CA ARG A 65 3.49 -16.51 3.45
C ARG A 65 2.51 -15.40 3.12
N ASN A 66 1.21 -15.71 2.91
CA ASN A 66 0.14 -14.82 2.46
C ASN A 66 -0.27 -13.69 3.43
N TYR A 67 0.48 -13.43 4.49
CA TYR A 67 0.25 -12.30 5.39
C TYR A 67 1.40 -11.28 5.34
N GLN A 68 2.19 -11.29 4.28
CA GLN A 68 3.24 -10.31 4.11
C GLN A 68 2.66 -8.97 3.69
N SER A 69 3.12 -7.93 4.37
CA SER A 69 2.92 -6.56 3.88
C SER A 69 3.65 -6.39 2.55
N GLY A 70 2.95 -5.87 1.55
CA GLY A 70 3.62 -5.45 0.34
C GLY A 70 4.56 -4.28 0.62
N GLU A 71 5.59 -4.13 -0.20
CA GLU A 71 6.58 -3.06 -0.12
C GLU A 71 6.41 -2.12 -1.31
N VAL A 72 6.51 -0.81 -1.09
CA VAL A 72 6.45 0.20 -2.14
C VAL A 72 7.76 0.95 -2.19
N TYR A 73 8.34 0.98 -3.37
CA TYR A 73 9.61 1.64 -3.63
C TYR A 73 9.42 2.88 -4.50
N GLY A 74 10.13 3.97 -4.16
CA GLY A 74 10.16 5.22 -4.93
C GLY A 74 11.01 5.12 -6.18
N ALA A 75 11.12 6.24 -6.89
CA ALA A 75 11.89 6.35 -8.13
C ALA A 75 13.40 6.09 -7.93
N ASP A 76 13.92 6.40 -6.76
CA ASP A 76 15.31 6.17 -6.33
C ASP A 76 15.58 4.73 -5.85
N GLY A 77 14.54 3.90 -5.72
CA GLY A 77 14.60 2.54 -5.19
C GLY A 77 14.55 2.45 -3.67
N GLU A 78 14.36 3.55 -2.97
CA GLU A 78 14.16 3.56 -1.52
C GLU A 78 12.75 3.09 -1.15
N LEU A 79 12.63 2.44 0.01
CA LEU A 79 11.34 1.99 0.54
C LEU A 79 10.54 3.19 1.05
N ILE A 80 9.43 3.51 0.38
CA ILE A 80 8.60 4.69 0.70
C ILE A 80 7.31 4.36 1.44
N ALA A 81 6.83 3.11 1.37
CA ALA A 81 5.64 2.67 2.10
C ALA A 81 5.58 1.16 2.26
N LEU A 82 4.79 0.73 3.26
CA LEU A 82 4.35 -0.65 3.38
C LEU A 82 2.85 -0.71 3.09
N LEU A 83 2.44 -1.65 2.24
CA LEU A 83 1.04 -2.01 2.04
C LEU A 83 0.60 -2.84 3.25
N ARG A 84 -0.09 -2.21 4.20
CA ARG A 84 -0.44 -2.84 5.47
C ARG A 84 -1.88 -3.33 5.46
N ASN A 85 -2.05 -4.58 5.90
CA ASN A 85 -3.26 -4.99 6.60
C ASN A 85 -3.05 -4.82 8.12
N ASP A 86 -3.94 -5.35 8.96
CA ASP A 86 -3.84 -5.33 10.43
C ASP A 86 -2.59 -6.08 10.97
N ARG A 87 -1.81 -6.76 10.12
CA ARG A 87 -0.62 -7.53 10.48
C ARG A 87 0.61 -7.01 9.74
N ASN A 88 1.49 -6.32 10.44
CA ASN A 88 2.81 -5.93 9.94
C ASN A 88 3.72 -7.16 9.89
N ILE A 89 3.93 -7.76 8.74
CA ILE A 89 4.82 -8.90 8.55
C ILE A 89 5.82 -8.59 7.44
N THR A 90 7.12 -8.74 7.75
CA THR A 90 8.18 -8.91 6.76
C THR A 90 8.70 -10.32 6.93
N TYR A 91 8.55 -11.15 5.92
CA TYR A 91 8.84 -12.58 5.99
C TYR A 91 10.31 -12.85 5.69
N LEU A 92 10.91 -13.80 6.42
CA LEU A 92 12.24 -14.32 6.18
C LEU A 92 12.14 -15.79 5.83
N THR A 93 12.79 -16.21 4.76
CA THR A 93 12.93 -17.65 4.45
C THR A 93 13.79 -18.35 5.51
N SER A 94 13.75 -19.69 5.56
CA SER A 94 14.51 -20.42 6.57
C SER A 94 16.01 -20.07 6.54
N ASP A 95 16.58 -19.86 5.37
CA ASP A 95 18.01 -19.53 5.23
C ASP A 95 18.34 -18.09 5.67
N GLU A 96 17.36 -17.18 5.62
CA GLU A 96 17.48 -15.80 6.07
C GLU A 96 17.27 -15.63 7.57
N ILE A 97 16.56 -16.57 8.23
CA ILE A 97 16.36 -16.53 9.68
C ILE A 97 17.68 -16.89 10.41
N PRO A 98 18.24 -15.97 11.23
CA PRO A 98 19.47 -16.24 11.95
C PRO A 98 19.38 -17.46 12.85
N GLN A 99 20.45 -18.27 12.90
CA GLN A 99 20.48 -19.50 13.69
C GLN A 99 20.20 -19.23 15.18
N GLN A 100 20.69 -18.12 15.72
CA GLN A 100 20.44 -17.71 17.11
C GLN A 100 18.95 -17.53 17.42
N VAL A 101 18.15 -17.03 16.48
CA VAL A 101 16.69 -16.89 16.62
C VAL A 101 16.02 -18.27 16.68
N LYS A 102 16.40 -19.18 15.78
CA LYS A 102 15.90 -20.57 15.77
C LYS A 102 16.22 -21.28 17.08
N ASP A 103 17.46 -21.16 17.55
CA ASP A 103 17.94 -21.78 18.78
C ASP A 103 17.26 -21.21 20.02
N ALA A 104 16.99 -19.90 20.07
CA ALA A 104 16.29 -19.25 21.16
C ALA A 104 14.85 -19.80 21.29
N PHE A 105 14.09 -19.86 20.19
CA PHE A 105 12.73 -20.39 20.22
C PHE A 105 12.69 -21.86 20.58
N VAL A 106 13.54 -22.69 19.99
CA VAL A 106 13.60 -24.11 20.31
C VAL A 106 13.97 -24.33 21.78
N SER A 107 14.92 -23.56 22.33
CA SER A 107 15.35 -23.71 23.71
C SER A 107 14.29 -23.27 24.75
N ILE A 108 13.44 -22.31 24.44
CA ILE A 108 12.44 -21.82 25.40
C ILE A 108 11.08 -22.48 25.22
N GLU A 109 10.59 -22.63 24.00
CA GLU A 109 9.24 -23.09 23.72
C GLU A 109 9.17 -24.61 23.56
N ASP A 110 10.16 -25.24 22.88
CA ASP A 110 10.07 -26.66 22.51
C ASP A 110 11.43 -27.34 22.36
N LYS A 111 12.09 -27.67 23.48
CA LYS A 111 13.41 -28.31 23.51
C LYS A 111 13.53 -29.64 22.73
N ARG A 112 12.40 -30.27 22.45
CA ARG A 112 12.33 -31.53 21.71
C ARG A 112 11.75 -31.36 20.31
N PHE A 113 11.67 -30.16 19.81
CA PHE A 113 11.06 -29.83 18.51
C PHE A 113 11.47 -30.79 17.40
N TYR A 114 12.76 -31.05 17.23
CA TYR A 114 13.29 -31.96 16.21
C TYR A 114 13.11 -33.47 16.53
N LYS A 115 12.43 -33.83 17.64
CA LYS A 115 12.30 -35.24 18.11
C LYS A 115 10.88 -35.76 18.19
N HIS A 116 9.88 -34.94 17.97
CA HIS A 116 8.47 -35.32 17.98
C HIS A 116 7.77 -34.96 16.65
N GLY A 117 6.57 -35.51 16.41
CA GLY A 117 5.73 -35.26 15.23
C GLY A 117 4.49 -34.41 15.58
N GLY A 118 4.68 -33.15 15.93
CA GLY A 118 3.61 -32.17 16.23
C GLY A 118 3.11 -32.14 17.68
N PHE A 119 3.30 -33.22 18.42
CA PHE A 119 2.83 -33.39 19.78
C PHE A 119 3.91 -34.04 20.65
N ASP A 120 4.22 -33.49 21.82
CA ASP A 120 5.18 -34.05 22.78
C ASP A 120 4.48 -34.53 24.08
N PRO A 121 4.19 -35.84 24.24
CA PRO A 121 3.58 -36.35 25.45
C PRO A 121 4.47 -36.21 26.69
N PHE A 122 5.78 -36.16 26.53
CA PHE A 122 6.71 -35.97 27.66
C PHE A 122 6.68 -34.54 28.19
N ALA A 123 6.48 -33.56 27.33
CA ALA A 123 6.31 -32.16 27.73
C ALA A 123 5.03 -31.98 28.60
N ILE A 124 3.94 -32.62 28.22
CA ILE A 124 2.69 -32.58 28.99
C ILE A 124 2.85 -33.24 30.36
N VAL A 125 3.46 -34.42 30.44
CA VAL A 125 3.73 -35.09 31.73
C VAL A 125 4.60 -34.20 32.62
N ARG A 126 5.66 -33.62 32.06
CA ARG A 126 6.57 -32.71 32.79
C ARG A 126 5.83 -31.47 33.31
N ALA A 127 5.02 -30.81 32.47
CA ALA A 127 4.24 -29.64 32.85
C ALA A 127 3.22 -29.97 33.95
N SER A 128 2.55 -31.13 33.86
CA SER A 128 1.60 -31.62 34.89
C SER A 128 2.30 -31.92 36.22
N LEU A 129 3.48 -32.51 36.21
CA LEU A 129 4.26 -32.75 37.43
C LEU A 129 4.78 -31.44 38.06
N SER A 130 5.17 -30.46 37.24
CA SER A 130 5.60 -29.13 37.69
C SER A 130 4.46 -28.38 38.40
N LEU A 131 3.25 -28.44 37.88
CA LEU A 131 2.04 -27.88 38.52
C LEU A 131 1.80 -28.46 39.92
N ILE A 132 1.95 -29.79 40.07
CA ILE A 132 1.73 -30.48 41.34
C ILE A 132 2.85 -30.18 42.37
N SER A 133 4.10 -30.01 41.90
CA SER A 133 5.27 -29.89 42.80
C SER A 133 5.62 -28.46 43.19
N LYS A 134 5.37 -27.45 42.34
CA LYS A 134 5.83 -26.06 42.52
C LYS A 134 4.70 -25.03 42.59
N ASN A 135 3.45 -25.43 42.41
CA ASN A 135 2.29 -24.54 42.31
C ASN A 135 2.47 -23.40 41.26
N SER A 136 3.39 -23.59 40.30
CA SER A 136 3.68 -22.67 39.20
C SER A 136 4.02 -23.43 37.92
N ILE A 137 3.52 -22.99 36.78
CA ILE A 137 3.89 -23.52 35.45
C ILE A 137 5.17 -22.80 35.03
N SER A 138 6.30 -23.50 35.10
CA SER A 138 7.61 -22.96 34.67
C SER A 138 7.88 -23.14 33.17
N GLN A 139 7.13 -24.02 32.48
CA GLN A 139 7.21 -24.27 31.02
C GLN A 139 5.85 -24.69 30.49
N GLY A 140 5.46 -24.19 29.31
CA GLY A 140 4.27 -24.59 28.59
C GLY A 140 4.33 -26.07 28.12
N GLY A 141 3.17 -26.71 27.97
CA GLY A 141 3.07 -28.08 27.47
C GLY A 141 2.74 -28.16 25.97
N SER A 142 2.60 -27.04 25.26
CA SER A 142 2.32 -26.99 23.83
C SER A 142 3.60 -26.90 23.03
N THR A 143 3.67 -27.59 21.88
CA THR A 143 4.81 -27.55 20.96
C THR A 143 4.76 -26.30 20.08
N ILE A 144 5.87 -25.96 19.42
CA ILE A 144 5.95 -24.90 18.38
C ILE A 144 4.89 -25.16 17.30
N THR A 145 4.78 -26.38 16.80
CA THR A 145 3.82 -26.77 15.77
C THR A 145 2.36 -26.59 16.23
N GLN A 146 2.06 -26.87 17.51
CA GLN A 146 0.72 -26.60 18.08
C GLN A 146 0.43 -25.10 18.20
N GLN A 147 1.43 -24.29 18.52
CA GLN A 147 1.28 -22.83 18.57
C GLN A 147 1.04 -22.27 17.16
N LEU A 148 1.77 -22.76 16.15
CA LEU A 148 1.55 -22.41 14.75
C LEU A 148 0.13 -22.79 14.30
N ALA A 149 -0.30 -24.02 14.55
CA ALA A 149 -1.65 -24.49 14.23
C ALA A 149 -2.74 -23.59 14.83
N ARG A 150 -2.55 -23.20 16.08
CA ARG A 150 -3.49 -22.30 16.77
C ARG A 150 -3.54 -20.90 16.14
N ASN A 151 -2.40 -20.36 15.77
CA ASN A 151 -2.29 -18.97 15.28
C ASN A 151 -2.83 -18.80 13.85
N ILE A 152 -2.72 -19.83 13.02
CA ILE A 152 -3.10 -19.79 11.59
C ILE A 152 -4.53 -20.30 11.37
N TYR A 153 -4.90 -21.43 11.98
CA TYR A 153 -6.12 -22.16 11.61
C TYR A 153 -7.25 -22.07 12.65
N LEU A 154 -6.98 -21.60 13.89
CA LEU A 154 -7.96 -21.68 14.96
C LEU A 154 -8.36 -20.32 15.53
N THR A 155 -9.63 -20.21 15.95
CA THR A 155 -10.13 -19.02 16.65
C THR A 155 -9.77 -19.06 18.15
N HIS A 156 -9.74 -17.89 18.80
CA HIS A 156 -9.35 -17.74 20.22
C HIS A 156 -10.38 -18.26 21.25
N THR A 157 -11.44 -18.96 20.82
CA THR A 157 -12.44 -19.53 21.75
C THR A 157 -11.86 -20.69 22.56
N VAL A 158 -12.02 -20.64 23.88
CA VAL A 158 -11.50 -21.67 24.79
C VAL A 158 -12.50 -22.82 24.90
N ARG A 159 -12.26 -23.91 24.14
CA ARG A 159 -13.04 -25.16 24.18
C ARG A 159 -12.07 -26.35 24.14
N TRP A 160 -12.49 -27.52 24.69
CA TRP A 160 -11.65 -28.72 24.64
C TRP A 160 -11.47 -29.25 23.21
N GLU A 161 -12.50 -29.11 22.37
CA GLU A 161 -12.48 -29.48 20.95
C GLU A 161 -11.35 -28.77 20.23
N ARG A 162 -11.19 -27.47 20.45
CA ARG A 162 -10.11 -26.67 19.88
C ARG A 162 -8.73 -27.22 20.23
N LYS A 163 -8.52 -27.74 21.48
CA LYS A 163 -7.21 -28.29 21.85
C LYS A 163 -6.94 -29.63 21.17
N VAL A 164 -7.99 -30.42 20.90
CA VAL A 164 -7.90 -31.67 20.13
C VAL A 164 -7.60 -31.37 18.66
N GLU A 165 -8.30 -30.40 18.09
CA GLU A 165 -8.10 -29.92 16.72
C GLU A 165 -6.68 -29.37 16.52
N GLU A 166 -6.18 -28.53 17.43
CA GLU A 166 -4.79 -28.04 17.46
C GLU A 166 -3.76 -29.17 17.37
N ILE A 167 -3.97 -30.25 18.13
CA ILE A 167 -3.09 -31.43 18.10
C ILE A 167 -3.15 -32.13 16.74
N PHE A 168 -4.34 -32.31 16.17
CA PHE A 168 -4.50 -32.97 14.87
C PHE A 168 -3.94 -32.17 13.71
N ILE A 169 -4.15 -30.84 13.72
CA ILE A 169 -3.56 -29.92 12.75
C ILE A 169 -2.02 -29.97 12.88
N ALA A 170 -1.49 -29.91 14.11
CA ALA A 170 -0.04 -29.99 14.33
C ALA A 170 0.56 -31.31 13.79
N ILE A 171 -0.09 -32.42 14.00
CA ILE A 171 0.34 -33.74 13.45
C ILE A 171 0.25 -33.73 11.91
N ALA A 172 -0.80 -33.15 11.34
CA ALA A 172 -0.96 -33.07 9.89
C ALA A 172 0.11 -32.15 9.27
N LEU A 173 0.44 -31.01 9.88
CA LEU A 173 1.53 -30.12 9.47
C LEU A 173 2.88 -30.84 9.44
N GLU A 174 3.23 -31.59 10.48
CA GLU A 174 4.49 -32.34 10.57
C GLU A 174 4.59 -33.51 9.57
N ASN A 175 3.44 -33.98 9.05
CA ASN A 175 3.42 -34.96 7.98
C ASN A 175 3.59 -34.34 6.58
N LYS A 176 3.33 -33.04 6.43
CA LYS A 176 3.38 -32.35 5.14
C LYS A 176 4.62 -31.48 4.97
N TYR A 177 5.05 -30.81 6.02
CA TYR A 177 6.16 -29.86 6.02
C TYR A 177 7.32 -30.34 6.86
N SER A 178 8.53 -29.96 6.48
CA SER A 178 9.76 -30.24 7.24
C SER A 178 9.79 -29.41 8.55
N LYS A 179 10.65 -29.81 9.47
CA LYS A 179 10.86 -29.06 10.72
C LYS A 179 11.33 -27.64 10.50
N ASP A 180 12.17 -27.41 9.51
CA ASP A 180 12.72 -26.10 9.21
C ASP A 180 11.65 -25.21 8.58
N GLU A 181 10.79 -25.73 7.70
CA GLU A 181 9.62 -25.00 7.19
C GLU A 181 8.63 -24.66 8.31
N ILE A 182 8.31 -25.58 9.21
CA ILE A 182 7.42 -25.32 10.35
C ILE A 182 7.98 -24.23 11.27
N LEU A 183 9.29 -24.24 11.51
CA LEU A 183 9.96 -23.22 12.32
C LEU A 183 10.00 -21.87 11.61
N GLU A 184 10.23 -21.84 10.31
CA GLU A 184 10.12 -20.68 9.44
C GLU A 184 8.72 -20.06 9.55
N PHE A 185 7.68 -20.86 9.30
CA PHE A 185 6.29 -20.40 9.41
C PHE A 185 5.96 -19.85 10.81
N TYR A 186 6.43 -20.52 11.86
CA TYR A 186 6.21 -20.09 13.23
C TYR A 186 6.84 -18.73 13.51
N ILE A 187 8.13 -18.56 13.23
CA ILE A 187 8.90 -17.34 13.53
C ILE A 187 8.34 -16.12 12.79
N ASN A 188 7.83 -16.32 11.58
CA ASN A 188 7.27 -15.25 10.77
C ASN A 188 5.81 -14.87 11.13
N ASN A 189 5.03 -15.81 11.70
CA ASN A 189 3.61 -15.58 11.92
C ASN A 189 3.21 -15.34 13.38
N ILE A 190 4.15 -15.40 14.32
CA ILE A 190 3.84 -15.14 15.73
C ILE A 190 3.79 -13.64 16.03
N TYR A 191 2.99 -13.28 17.03
CA TYR A 191 2.73 -11.91 17.44
C TYR A 191 3.76 -11.42 18.46
N TYR A 192 4.38 -10.27 18.19
CA TYR A 192 5.42 -9.64 19.02
C TYR A 192 4.94 -8.37 19.74
N ALA A 193 3.67 -8.29 20.09
CA ALA A 193 3.01 -7.11 20.66
C ALA A 193 2.91 -5.91 19.68
N ASN A 194 2.14 -4.89 20.06
CA ASN A 194 2.03 -3.59 19.38
C ASN A 194 1.68 -3.64 17.87
N GLY A 195 0.99 -4.71 17.42
CA GLY A 195 0.58 -4.89 16.01
C GLY A 195 1.63 -5.56 15.12
N TYR A 196 2.77 -5.98 15.65
CA TYR A 196 3.86 -6.56 14.86
C TYR A 196 3.86 -8.08 14.90
N TYR A 197 4.01 -8.69 13.72
CA TYR A 197 4.09 -10.12 13.51
C TYR A 197 5.40 -10.47 12.80
N GLY A 198 6.05 -11.55 13.20
CA GLY A 198 7.33 -11.98 12.66
C GLY A 198 8.55 -11.25 13.24
N ILE A 199 9.68 -11.98 13.26
CA ILE A 199 10.91 -11.50 13.89
C ILE A 199 11.51 -10.29 13.19
N GLN A 200 11.43 -10.20 11.86
CA GLN A 200 12.01 -9.10 11.10
C GLN A 200 11.29 -7.78 11.40
N ALA A 201 9.96 -7.79 11.39
CA ALA A 201 9.18 -6.60 11.74
C ALA A 201 9.44 -6.16 13.19
N ALA A 202 9.51 -7.12 14.12
CA ALA A 202 9.82 -6.84 15.52
C ALA A 202 11.23 -6.26 15.69
N SER A 203 12.23 -6.81 14.99
CA SER A 203 13.60 -6.32 15.00
C SER A 203 13.71 -4.87 14.53
N ARG A 204 13.12 -4.57 13.39
CA ARG A 204 13.13 -3.20 12.82
C ARG A 204 12.46 -2.18 13.72
N VAL A 205 11.32 -2.55 14.33
CA VAL A 205 10.57 -1.63 15.19
C VAL A 205 11.23 -1.39 16.52
N TYR A 206 11.65 -2.44 17.20
CA TYR A 206 12.18 -2.30 18.54
C TYR A 206 13.66 -1.91 18.59
N PHE A 207 14.44 -2.22 17.53
CA PHE A 207 15.88 -2.00 17.50
C PHE A 207 16.40 -1.22 16.29
N SER A 208 15.58 -0.94 15.27
CA SER A 208 16.00 -0.34 13.98
C SER A 208 17.10 -1.14 13.28
N LYS A 209 17.04 -2.47 13.39
CA LYS A 209 17.99 -3.42 12.83
C LYS A 209 17.26 -4.50 12.06
N ASP A 210 17.90 -5.08 11.07
CA ASP A 210 17.45 -6.32 10.50
C ASP A 210 17.70 -7.49 11.46
N ALA A 211 16.97 -8.59 11.31
CA ALA A 211 17.02 -9.71 12.26
C ALA A 211 18.40 -10.37 12.33
N ASP A 212 19.20 -10.30 11.28
CA ASP A 212 20.58 -10.79 11.21
C ASP A 212 21.61 -9.86 11.90
N GLU A 213 21.23 -8.61 12.17
CA GLU A 213 22.05 -7.64 12.89
C GLU A 213 21.81 -7.63 14.40
N LEU A 214 20.81 -8.40 14.88
CA LEU A 214 20.50 -8.49 16.30
C LEU A 214 21.65 -9.12 17.09
N THR A 215 21.94 -8.55 18.26
CA THR A 215 22.79 -9.23 19.23
C THR A 215 22.09 -10.46 19.83
N LEU A 216 22.84 -11.31 20.52
CA LEU A 216 22.26 -12.46 21.20
C LEU A 216 21.26 -12.04 22.29
N SER A 217 21.55 -10.95 23.00
CA SER A 217 20.69 -10.37 24.01
C SER A 217 19.39 -9.82 23.43
N GLU A 218 19.48 -9.03 22.34
CA GLU A 218 18.32 -8.50 21.61
C GLU A 218 17.46 -9.63 21.04
N THR A 219 18.09 -10.65 20.46
CA THR A 219 17.39 -11.86 19.97
C THR A 219 16.58 -12.53 21.09
N ALA A 220 17.21 -12.82 22.23
CA ALA A 220 16.53 -13.45 23.35
C ALA A 220 15.43 -12.54 23.95
N PHE A 221 15.63 -11.22 23.92
CA PHE A 221 14.63 -10.25 24.34
C PHE A 221 13.37 -10.29 23.44
N LEU A 222 13.54 -10.28 22.12
CA LEU A 222 12.40 -10.41 21.19
C LEU A 222 11.71 -11.76 21.33
N CYS A 223 12.47 -12.87 21.43
CA CYS A 223 11.91 -14.22 21.61
C CYS A 223 11.13 -14.39 22.94
N ALA A 224 11.24 -13.45 23.88
CA ALA A 224 10.47 -13.45 25.11
C ALA A 224 9.01 -13.05 24.92
N ILE A 225 8.72 -12.17 23.95
CA ILE A 225 7.43 -11.48 23.77
C ILE A 225 6.28 -12.43 23.40
N PRO A 226 6.44 -13.34 22.42
CA PRO A 226 5.30 -14.15 21.89
C PRO A 226 4.62 -15.06 22.90
N ASN A 227 5.28 -15.40 23.99
CA ASN A 227 4.70 -16.27 25.03
C ASN A 227 3.47 -15.65 25.70
N SER A 228 3.52 -14.35 25.98
CA SER A 228 2.40 -13.55 26.51
C SER A 228 2.65 -12.07 26.15
N PRO A 229 2.22 -11.63 24.96
CA PRO A 229 2.58 -10.32 24.42
C PRO A 229 2.20 -9.14 25.31
N SER A 230 1.08 -9.23 26.06
CA SER A 230 0.70 -8.18 27.00
C SER A 230 1.56 -8.18 28.27
N LEU A 231 2.06 -9.34 28.73
CA LEU A 231 2.90 -9.44 29.92
C LEU A 231 4.36 -9.07 29.63
N TYR A 232 4.81 -9.37 28.41
CA TYR A 232 6.17 -9.16 27.93
C TYR A 232 6.23 -8.06 26.86
N ASP A 233 5.31 -7.10 26.92
CA ASP A 233 5.34 -5.94 26.04
C ASP A 233 6.59 -5.10 26.33
N PRO A 234 7.49 -4.93 25.36
CA PRO A 234 8.76 -4.22 25.58
C PRO A 234 8.59 -2.76 25.95
N LEU A 235 7.50 -2.12 25.52
CA LEU A 235 7.24 -0.69 25.74
C LEU A 235 6.60 -0.41 27.10
N THR A 236 5.76 -1.32 27.59
CA THR A 236 5.00 -1.11 28.85
C THR A 236 5.47 -2.00 29.99
N ASN A 237 6.11 -3.13 29.73
CA ASN A 237 6.50 -4.15 30.70
C ASN A 237 7.94 -4.67 30.48
N GLY A 238 8.87 -3.83 30.05
CA GLY A 238 10.25 -4.17 29.68
C GLY A 238 11.02 -4.97 30.74
N GLU A 239 10.79 -4.73 32.06
CA GLU A 239 11.41 -5.52 33.14
C GLU A 239 10.99 -7.01 33.11
N ASN A 240 9.74 -7.30 32.76
CA ASN A 240 9.29 -8.69 32.64
C ASN A 240 9.92 -9.36 31.43
N THR A 241 10.05 -8.61 30.34
CA THR A 241 10.69 -9.06 29.10
C THR A 241 12.17 -9.37 29.36
N LEU A 242 12.89 -8.51 30.08
CA LEU A 242 14.28 -8.75 30.50
C LEU A 242 14.42 -10.03 31.33
N LYS A 243 13.56 -10.24 32.34
CA LYS A 243 13.59 -11.48 33.15
C LYS A 243 13.37 -12.73 32.31
N ARG A 244 12.53 -12.63 31.27
CA ARG A 244 12.31 -13.78 30.36
C ARG A 244 13.45 -13.93 29.38
N ARG A 245 14.09 -12.84 28.90
CA ARG A 245 15.34 -12.86 28.15
C ARG A 245 16.41 -13.67 28.89
N ASP A 246 16.63 -13.35 30.16
CA ASP A 246 17.62 -14.04 31.00
C ASP A 246 17.32 -15.54 31.08
N LEU A 247 16.06 -15.94 31.21
CA LEU A 247 15.64 -17.34 31.20
C LEU A 247 15.90 -18.02 29.83
N ILE A 248 15.70 -17.31 28.73
CA ILE A 248 16.00 -17.82 27.39
C ILE A 248 17.49 -18.06 27.23
N LEU A 249 18.31 -17.08 27.58
CA LEU A 249 19.77 -17.19 27.55
C LEU A 249 20.28 -18.35 28.43
N GLU A 250 19.73 -18.51 29.65
CA GLU A 250 20.04 -19.63 30.52
C GLU A 250 19.70 -21.00 29.90
N ASN A 251 18.55 -21.08 29.21
CA ASN A 251 18.15 -22.31 28.52
C ASN A 251 19.06 -22.61 27.32
N MET A 252 19.40 -21.60 26.50
CA MET A 252 20.34 -21.76 25.39
C MET A 252 21.71 -22.27 25.85
N TYR A 253 22.22 -21.71 26.95
CA TYR A 253 23.47 -22.18 27.56
C TYR A 253 23.36 -23.65 28.05
N LYS A 254 22.30 -23.98 28.78
CA LYS A 254 22.06 -25.36 29.27
C LYS A 254 21.87 -26.38 28.15
N ASP A 255 21.33 -25.95 27.03
CA ASP A 255 21.11 -26.78 25.86
C ASP A 255 22.35 -26.83 24.92
N GLY A 256 23.44 -26.13 25.31
CA GLY A 256 24.73 -26.13 24.60
C GLY A 256 24.66 -25.37 23.25
N LYS A 257 23.74 -24.41 23.13
CA LYS A 257 23.57 -23.57 21.96
C LYS A 257 24.49 -22.37 21.95
N ILE A 258 24.88 -21.90 23.12
CA ILE A 258 25.82 -20.83 23.35
C ILE A 258 26.86 -21.24 24.40
N SER A 259 28.04 -20.68 24.34
CA SER A 259 29.11 -20.84 25.31
C SER A 259 28.82 -20.08 26.64
N GLN A 260 29.62 -20.34 27.67
CA GLN A 260 29.51 -19.60 28.92
C GLN A 260 29.88 -18.12 28.73
N GLU A 261 30.87 -17.83 27.91
CA GLU A 261 31.32 -16.47 27.60
C GLU A 261 30.22 -15.67 26.91
N GLU A 262 29.61 -16.21 25.84
CA GLU A 262 28.46 -15.60 25.14
C GLU A 262 27.25 -15.39 26.05
N TYR A 263 26.98 -16.33 26.96
CA TYR A 263 25.92 -16.21 27.95
C TYR A 263 26.16 -15.05 28.92
N GLU A 264 27.38 -14.94 29.47
CA GLU A 264 27.75 -13.89 30.42
C GLU A 264 27.76 -12.50 29.76
N GLU A 265 28.27 -12.41 28.53
CA GLU A 265 28.25 -11.16 27.74
C GLU A 265 26.82 -10.72 27.42
N ALA A 266 25.97 -11.62 26.95
CA ALA A 266 24.58 -11.31 26.63
C ALA A 266 23.75 -10.92 27.85
N LEU A 267 24.02 -11.47 29.03
CA LEU A 267 23.37 -11.04 30.28
C LEU A 267 23.80 -9.63 30.74
N ALA A 268 25.04 -9.26 30.46
CA ALA A 268 25.59 -7.96 30.86
C ALA A 268 25.18 -6.84 29.88
N GLU A 269 24.67 -7.17 28.73
CA GLU A 269 24.27 -6.21 27.69
C GLU A 269 22.97 -5.48 28.07
N ASP A 270 23.00 -4.15 28.04
CA ASP A 270 21.83 -3.30 28.25
C ASP A 270 20.96 -3.28 26.97
N ILE A 271 19.67 -3.51 27.12
CA ILE A 271 18.71 -3.41 26.01
C ILE A 271 18.28 -1.95 25.83
N VAL A 272 18.57 -1.39 24.66
CA VAL A 272 18.17 -0.04 24.28
C VAL A 272 17.15 -0.12 23.14
N LEU A 273 15.89 0.21 23.45
CA LEU A 273 14.83 0.24 22.44
C LEU A 273 14.89 1.56 21.66
N THR A 274 14.92 1.49 20.37
CA THR A 274 14.87 2.66 19.47
C THR A 274 13.44 3.11 19.21
N ASN A 275 12.47 2.20 19.31
CA ASN A 275 11.04 2.40 19.08
C ASN A 275 10.77 3.22 17.80
N SER A 276 11.56 2.96 16.78
CA SER A 276 11.39 3.54 15.48
C SER A 276 10.47 2.63 14.67
N SER A 277 9.17 2.79 14.85
CA SER A 277 8.29 2.42 13.74
C SER A 277 8.80 3.20 12.55
N PRO A 278 9.08 2.58 11.40
CA PRO A 278 9.18 3.34 10.17
C PRO A 278 7.82 4.03 10.02
N SER A 279 7.71 5.25 10.51
CA SER A 279 6.55 6.08 10.26
C SER A 279 6.73 6.62 8.86
N PHE A 280 6.36 5.83 7.87
CA PHE A 280 6.16 6.38 6.55
C PHE A 280 5.07 7.43 6.69
N THR A 281 5.43 8.69 6.52
CA THR A 281 4.45 9.76 6.48
C THR A 281 3.49 9.44 5.34
N ARG A 282 2.24 9.13 5.66
CA ARG A 282 1.25 8.81 4.65
C ARG A 282 0.99 10.04 3.79
N THR A 283 1.47 10.02 2.56
CA THR A 283 1.26 11.07 1.57
C THR A 283 0.07 10.74 0.67
N TRP A 284 -0.39 11.71 -0.11
CA TRP A 284 -1.43 11.51 -1.13
C TRP A 284 -1.01 10.51 -2.22
N ALA A 285 0.30 10.37 -2.47
CA ALA A 285 0.81 9.40 -3.44
C ALA A 285 0.43 7.96 -3.10
N HIS A 286 0.37 7.60 -1.82
CA HIS A 286 0.04 6.23 -1.39
C HIS A 286 -1.29 5.73 -1.94
N THR A 287 -2.35 6.55 -1.87
CA THR A 287 -3.66 6.13 -2.38
C THR A 287 -3.68 5.95 -3.90
N TYR A 288 -2.93 6.78 -4.62
CA TYR A 288 -2.79 6.65 -6.07
C TYR A 288 -1.95 5.43 -6.47
N ILE A 289 -0.85 5.17 -5.76
CA ILE A 289 -0.02 3.97 -5.96
C ILE A 289 -0.89 2.71 -5.80
N TYR A 290 -1.71 2.64 -4.76
CA TYR A 290 -2.56 1.48 -4.51
C TYR A 290 -3.60 1.26 -5.62
N GLU A 291 -4.20 2.34 -6.08
CA GLU A 291 -5.15 2.28 -7.19
C GLU A 291 -4.48 1.80 -8.48
N CYS A 292 -3.34 2.40 -8.85
CA CYS A 292 -2.58 2.01 -10.03
C CYS A 292 -2.09 0.55 -9.94
N ALA A 293 -1.58 0.12 -8.79
CA ALA A 293 -1.08 -1.24 -8.59
C ALA A 293 -2.21 -2.28 -8.68
N ALA A 294 -3.38 -2.00 -8.08
CA ALA A 294 -4.53 -2.90 -8.15
C ALA A 294 -5.04 -3.06 -9.59
N ARG A 295 -5.13 -1.97 -10.36
CA ARG A 295 -5.52 -2.00 -11.78
C ARG A 295 -4.50 -2.75 -12.63
N ALA A 296 -3.21 -2.50 -12.42
CA ALA A 296 -2.15 -3.16 -13.15
C ALA A 296 -2.12 -4.69 -12.89
N LEU A 297 -2.37 -5.12 -11.64
CA LEU A 297 -2.53 -6.54 -11.31
C LEU A 297 -3.78 -7.14 -11.97
N MET A 298 -4.91 -6.43 -11.95
CA MET A 298 -6.15 -6.87 -12.56
C MET A 298 -5.97 -7.12 -14.08
N GLU A 299 -5.29 -6.21 -14.77
CA GLU A 299 -4.98 -6.36 -16.20
C GLU A 299 -4.06 -7.55 -16.48
N ALA A 300 -3.03 -7.72 -15.65
CA ALA A 300 -2.04 -8.79 -15.83
C ALA A 300 -2.58 -10.18 -15.48
N THR A 301 -3.43 -10.29 -14.45
CA THR A 301 -3.90 -11.59 -13.93
C THR A 301 -5.29 -11.98 -14.43
N GLY A 302 -6.11 -11.02 -14.87
CA GLY A 302 -7.51 -11.23 -15.21
C GLY A 302 -8.44 -11.44 -14.00
N GLU A 303 -7.94 -11.23 -12.79
CA GLU A 303 -8.70 -11.31 -11.55
C GLU A 303 -9.52 -10.03 -11.31
N ASP A 304 -10.51 -10.09 -10.42
CA ASP A 304 -11.29 -8.90 -10.07
C ASP A 304 -10.50 -7.92 -9.19
N TYR A 305 -10.95 -6.67 -9.16
CA TYR A 305 -10.29 -5.57 -8.46
C TYR A 305 -10.13 -5.81 -6.95
N ASP A 306 -11.16 -6.34 -6.29
CA ASP A 306 -11.12 -6.56 -4.83
C ASP A 306 -10.13 -7.66 -4.47
N THR A 307 -10.06 -8.73 -5.27
CA THR A 307 -9.08 -9.80 -5.14
C THR A 307 -7.65 -9.28 -5.34
N CYS A 308 -7.41 -8.48 -6.37
CA CYS A 308 -6.09 -7.88 -6.62
C CYS A 308 -5.66 -6.94 -5.51
N ARG A 309 -6.59 -6.14 -4.99
CA ARG A 309 -6.36 -5.25 -3.87
C ARG A 309 -6.02 -6.02 -2.59
N GLU A 310 -6.75 -7.09 -2.28
CA GLU A 310 -6.46 -7.94 -1.14
C GLU A 310 -5.07 -8.59 -1.26
N LYS A 311 -4.70 -9.07 -2.43
CA LYS A 311 -3.38 -9.61 -2.72
C LYS A 311 -2.26 -8.59 -2.53
N LEU A 312 -2.44 -7.34 -2.94
CA LEU A 312 -1.47 -6.28 -2.69
C LEU A 312 -1.18 -6.09 -1.20
N TYR A 313 -2.21 -6.16 -0.36
CA TYR A 313 -2.05 -6.00 1.09
C TYR A 313 -1.45 -7.22 1.79
N ASN A 314 -1.66 -8.43 1.25
CA ASN A 314 -1.40 -9.68 1.95
C ASN A 314 -0.35 -10.56 1.24
N GLY A 315 -0.08 -10.31 -0.03
CA GLY A 315 0.71 -11.20 -0.88
C GLY A 315 2.21 -10.90 -0.95
N GLY A 316 2.71 -9.95 -0.16
CA GLY A 316 4.14 -9.63 -0.14
C GLY A 316 4.69 -9.04 -1.44
N TYR A 317 3.85 -8.47 -2.29
CA TYR A 317 4.30 -7.87 -3.53
C TYR A 317 5.23 -6.69 -3.31
N ARG A 318 6.23 -6.53 -4.17
CA ARG A 318 7.09 -5.35 -4.25
C ARG A 318 6.64 -4.49 -5.41
N VAL A 319 6.13 -3.31 -5.08
CA VAL A 319 5.63 -2.33 -6.05
C VAL A 319 6.68 -1.26 -6.27
N TYR A 320 7.26 -1.23 -7.45
CA TYR A 320 8.24 -0.21 -7.85
C TYR A 320 7.51 0.90 -8.57
N THR A 321 7.73 2.13 -8.13
CA THR A 321 7.02 3.31 -8.64
C THR A 321 7.97 4.36 -9.19
N SER A 322 7.41 5.28 -9.98
CA SER A 322 8.06 6.50 -10.46
C SER A 322 7.93 7.68 -9.50
N ILE A 323 7.33 7.48 -8.33
CA ILE A 323 7.13 8.57 -7.37
C ILE A 323 8.50 8.99 -6.81
N ASP A 324 8.83 10.25 -7.04
CA ASP A 324 9.98 10.92 -6.47
C ASP A 324 9.55 11.62 -5.18
N MET A 325 10.11 11.20 -4.05
CA MET A 325 9.67 11.70 -2.74
C MET A 325 10.10 13.15 -2.49
N ASP A 326 11.19 13.60 -3.07
CA ASP A 326 11.63 15.00 -2.98
C ASP A 326 10.66 15.91 -3.76
N MET A 327 10.28 15.50 -4.98
CA MET A 327 9.27 16.20 -5.77
C MET A 327 7.89 16.16 -5.09
N GLN A 328 7.54 15.03 -4.48
CA GLN A 328 6.28 14.85 -3.75
C GLN A 328 6.18 15.83 -2.56
N GLU A 329 7.23 15.94 -1.75
CA GLU A 329 7.29 16.85 -0.61
C GLU A 329 7.31 18.31 -1.06
N LEU A 330 8.08 18.61 -2.11
CA LEU A 330 8.14 19.94 -2.69
C LEU A 330 6.78 20.40 -3.21
N LEU A 331 6.06 19.54 -3.94
CA LEU A 331 4.72 19.85 -4.46
C LEU A 331 3.73 20.12 -3.32
N GLN A 332 3.74 19.26 -2.29
CA GLN A 332 2.91 19.43 -1.11
C GLN A 332 3.19 20.75 -0.38
N SER A 333 4.45 20.99 -0.05
CA SER A 333 4.86 22.21 0.68
C SER A 333 4.59 23.48 -0.12
N THR A 334 4.68 23.42 -1.45
CA THR A 334 4.36 24.54 -2.35
C THR A 334 2.85 24.87 -2.31
N ILE A 335 1.99 23.84 -2.38
CA ILE A 335 0.53 24.02 -2.23
C ILE A 335 0.20 24.65 -0.89
N ASP A 336 0.73 24.11 0.19
CA ASP A 336 0.42 24.57 1.55
C ASP A 336 0.87 26.00 1.77
N ARG A 337 2.07 26.37 1.30
CA ARG A 337 2.59 27.74 1.36
C ARG A 337 1.75 28.73 0.55
N GLN A 338 1.38 28.40 -0.68
CA GLN A 338 0.60 29.29 -1.54
C GLN A 338 -0.84 29.50 -1.02
N LEU A 339 -1.39 28.51 -0.32
CA LEU A 339 -2.73 28.59 0.25
C LEU A 339 -2.75 28.95 1.74
N GLU A 340 -1.61 29.28 2.36
CA GLU A 340 -1.50 29.56 3.80
C GLU A 340 -2.46 30.66 4.27
N ALA A 341 -2.65 31.70 3.47
CA ALA A 341 -3.58 32.80 3.78
C ALA A 341 -5.05 32.36 3.88
N TYR A 342 -5.39 31.19 3.30
CA TYR A 342 -6.73 30.60 3.33
C TYR A 342 -6.82 29.53 4.43
N ASN A 343 -6.99 29.97 5.68
CA ASN A 343 -7.00 29.09 6.86
C ASN A 343 -8.41 28.76 7.39
N THR A 344 -9.46 29.06 6.63
CA THR A 344 -10.84 28.71 7.00
C THR A 344 -11.01 27.20 7.01
N MET A 345 -11.56 26.66 8.12
CA MET A 345 -11.82 25.24 8.30
C MET A 345 -13.29 24.89 8.04
N ASN A 346 -13.54 23.70 7.54
CA ASN A 346 -14.85 23.05 7.52
C ASN A 346 -15.23 22.52 8.90
N SER A 347 -16.50 22.12 9.08
CA SER A 347 -17.00 21.57 10.35
C SER A 347 -16.33 20.25 10.76
N ASN A 348 -15.73 19.54 9.81
CA ASN A 348 -14.98 18.30 10.03
C ASN A 348 -13.49 18.54 10.34
N GLY A 349 -13.07 19.79 10.50
CA GLY A 349 -11.68 20.13 10.80
C GLY A 349 -10.74 20.19 9.60
N THR A 350 -11.22 20.00 8.36
CA THR A 350 -10.39 20.13 7.15
C THR A 350 -10.32 21.56 6.64
N TYR A 351 -9.24 21.95 5.96
CA TYR A 351 -9.21 23.21 5.23
C TYR A 351 -10.35 23.27 4.21
N ALA A 352 -11.04 24.41 4.17
CA ALA A 352 -12.17 24.58 3.26
C ALA A 352 -11.71 24.71 1.81
N LEU A 353 -10.72 25.57 1.53
CA LEU A 353 -10.10 25.69 0.22
C LEU A 353 -9.05 24.59 0.05
N GLN A 354 -9.19 23.82 -1.01
CA GLN A 354 -8.36 22.67 -1.33
C GLN A 354 -7.61 22.88 -2.65
N SER A 355 -6.64 22.02 -2.91
CA SER A 355 -5.93 21.94 -4.17
C SER A 355 -5.66 20.48 -4.52
N ALA A 356 -5.51 20.19 -5.79
CA ALA A 356 -4.94 18.97 -6.29
C ALA A 356 -3.90 19.28 -7.37
N ALA A 357 -2.80 18.54 -7.38
CA ALA A 357 -1.76 18.70 -8.38
C ALA A 357 -1.13 17.36 -8.75
N VAL A 358 -0.70 17.26 -10.01
CA VAL A 358 -0.06 16.07 -10.58
C VAL A 358 1.13 16.52 -11.43
N CYS A 359 2.26 15.87 -11.26
CA CYS A 359 3.43 16.05 -12.11
C CYS A 359 3.72 14.76 -12.88
N ILE A 360 3.83 14.85 -14.19
CA ILE A 360 4.15 13.75 -15.11
C ILE A 360 5.51 14.02 -15.75
N ASP A 361 6.37 13.03 -15.76
CA ASP A 361 7.60 13.02 -16.54
C ASP A 361 7.27 12.80 -18.02
N ASN A 362 7.63 13.74 -18.89
CA ASN A 362 7.24 13.71 -20.30
C ASN A 362 7.96 12.62 -21.10
N GLU A 363 9.16 12.22 -20.69
CA GLU A 363 9.92 11.17 -21.37
C GLU A 363 9.27 9.80 -21.13
N THR A 364 8.88 9.54 -19.90
CA THR A 364 8.32 8.25 -19.49
C THR A 364 6.81 8.21 -19.53
N GLY A 365 6.10 9.32 -19.41
CA GLY A 365 4.65 9.40 -19.23
C GLY A 365 4.20 8.99 -17.82
N LEU A 366 5.13 8.74 -16.89
CA LEU A 366 4.83 8.30 -15.54
C LEU A 366 4.60 9.47 -14.59
N VAL A 367 3.74 9.27 -13.61
CA VAL A 367 3.47 10.25 -12.55
C VAL A 367 4.64 10.26 -11.56
N ALA A 368 5.33 11.38 -11.47
CA ALA A 368 6.46 11.60 -10.56
C ALA A 368 6.04 12.13 -9.18
N ALA A 369 4.97 12.95 -9.14
CA ALA A 369 4.40 13.44 -7.88
C ALA A 369 2.90 13.67 -8.02
N ILE A 370 2.14 13.44 -6.93
CA ILE A 370 0.69 13.62 -6.91
C ILE A 370 0.21 14.05 -5.53
N VAL A 371 -0.51 15.17 -5.47
CA VAL A 371 -1.08 15.75 -4.25
C VAL A 371 -2.59 15.89 -4.42
N GLY A 372 -3.35 15.32 -3.50
CA GLY A 372 -4.82 15.32 -3.54
C GLY A 372 -5.48 16.26 -2.53
N GLY A 373 -4.71 17.10 -1.84
CA GLY A 373 -5.23 18.05 -0.88
C GLY A 373 -4.12 18.77 -0.10
N ARG A 374 -4.51 19.74 0.70
CA ARG A 374 -3.59 20.43 1.64
C ARG A 374 -3.22 19.48 2.77
N SER A 375 -1.98 19.60 3.28
CA SER A 375 -1.56 18.82 4.44
C SER A 375 -2.25 19.28 5.71
N GLN A 376 -2.61 18.31 6.55
CA GLN A 376 -3.27 18.57 7.81
C GLN A 376 -3.07 17.36 8.74
N GLU A 377 -2.71 17.63 10.01
CA GLU A 377 -2.60 16.60 11.03
C GLU A 377 -3.97 15.91 11.25
N ASP A 378 -3.95 14.61 11.48
CA ASP A 378 -5.12 13.77 11.76
C ASP A 378 -6.20 13.70 10.67
N VAL A 379 -5.92 14.17 9.44
CA VAL A 379 -6.84 14.07 8.31
C VAL A 379 -6.45 12.93 7.39
N SER A 380 -7.44 12.09 7.05
CA SER A 380 -7.25 10.99 6.10
C SER A 380 -6.88 11.50 4.72
N THR A 381 -5.88 10.85 4.10
CA THR A 381 -5.52 11.05 2.69
C THR A 381 -6.33 10.17 1.73
N ASP A 382 -7.41 9.51 2.19
CA ASP A 382 -8.16 8.55 1.38
C ASP A 382 -8.90 9.21 0.21
N TYR A 383 -9.41 10.44 0.40
CA TYR A 383 -10.05 11.18 -0.69
C TYR A 383 -9.01 12.00 -1.46
N ASN A 384 -8.26 11.36 -2.33
CA ASN A 384 -7.28 12.02 -3.19
C ASN A 384 -7.98 12.72 -4.36
N ARG A 385 -8.08 14.06 -4.28
CA ARG A 385 -8.80 14.88 -5.26
C ARG A 385 -8.19 14.86 -6.65
N ALA A 386 -6.92 14.49 -6.75
CA ALA A 386 -6.24 14.49 -8.05
C ALA A 386 -6.85 13.50 -9.04
N TYR A 387 -7.44 12.40 -8.56
CA TYR A 387 -8.09 11.39 -9.42
C TYR A 387 -9.52 11.00 -9.00
N LEU A 388 -9.96 11.35 -7.78
CA LEU A 388 -11.33 11.06 -7.30
C LEU A 388 -12.27 12.25 -7.39
N SER A 389 -11.76 13.48 -7.62
CA SER A 389 -12.59 14.68 -7.76
C SER A 389 -12.65 15.11 -9.22
N PHE A 390 -13.86 15.16 -9.74
CA PHE A 390 -14.14 15.64 -11.10
C PHE A 390 -14.67 17.06 -11.03
N ARG A 391 -14.02 17.97 -11.77
CA ARG A 391 -14.29 19.40 -11.73
C ARG A 391 -14.35 19.99 -13.12
N GLN A 392 -15.11 21.06 -13.30
CA GLN A 392 -15.16 21.74 -14.60
C GLN A 392 -13.80 22.40 -14.89
N PRO A 393 -13.14 22.07 -16.02
CA PRO A 393 -11.81 22.58 -16.34
C PRO A 393 -11.81 24.05 -16.80
N GLY A 394 -12.99 24.61 -17.08
CA GLY A 394 -13.08 25.94 -17.66
C GLY A 394 -12.27 26.05 -18.95
N SER A 395 -11.64 27.20 -19.16
CA SER A 395 -10.85 27.46 -20.38
C SER A 395 -9.60 26.60 -20.56
N ALA A 396 -9.20 25.78 -19.57
CA ALA A 396 -8.08 24.86 -19.72
C ALA A 396 -8.38 23.74 -20.72
N ILE A 397 -9.66 23.47 -21.03
CA ILE A 397 -10.05 22.45 -22.01
C ILE A 397 -9.84 22.90 -23.47
N LYS A 398 -9.82 24.21 -23.74
CA LYS A 398 -9.84 24.78 -25.10
C LYS A 398 -8.73 24.26 -26.03
N PRO A 399 -7.46 24.17 -25.59
CA PRO A 399 -6.40 23.60 -26.42
C PRO A 399 -6.73 22.17 -26.87
N LEU A 400 -7.34 21.37 -25.99
CA LEU A 400 -7.53 19.94 -26.22
C LEU A 400 -8.64 19.61 -27.22
N ILE A 401 -9.81 20.27 -27.10
CA ILE A 401 -10.99 19.91 -27.88
C ILE A 401 -11.35 20.93 -28.98
N VAL A 402 -10.70 22.09 -28.99
CA VAL A 402 -11.03 23.15 -29.95
C VAL A 402 -9.83 23.50 -30.82
N TYR A 403 -8.75 23.98 -30.20
CA TYR A 403 -7.70 24.63 -30.95
C TYR A 403 -6.73 23.65 -31.62
N THR A 404 -6.30 22.59 -30.96
CA THR A 404 -5.45 21.56 -31.61
C THR A 404 -6.21 20.83 -32.72
N PRO A 405 -7.48 20.40 -32.55
CA PRO A 405 -8.30 19.89 -33.66
C PRO A 405 -8.52 20.88 -34.81
N ALA A 406 -8.58 22.19 -34.53
CA ALA A 406 -8.68 23.20 -35.59
C ALA A 406 -7.37 23.30 -36.41
N LEU A 407 -6.21 23.22 -35.74
CA LEU A 407 -4.89 23.20 -36.41
C LEU A 407 -4.78 21.99 -37.37
N GLU A 408 -5.23 20.82 -36.98
CA GLU A 408 -5.28 19.63 -37.84
C GLU A 408 -6.17 19.80 -39.08
N ARG A 409 -7.14 20.71 -39.01
CA ARG A 409 -8.04 21.03 -40.10
C ARG A 409 -7.63 22.24 -40.93
N GLY A 410 -6.35 22.62 -40.84
CA GLY A 410 -5.72 23.62 -41.68
C GLY A 410 -5.75 25.05 -41.12
N TYR A 411 -6.23 25.27 -39.89
CA TYR A 411 -5.94 26.51 -39.21
C TYR A 411 -4.46 26.59 -38.87
N THR A 412 -3.95 27.80 -38.74
CA THR A 412 -2.57 28.10 -38.29
C THR A 412 -2.60 29.15 -37.19
N ALA A 413 -1.52 29.34 -36.49
CA ALA A 413 -1.38 30.38 -35.48
C ALA A 413 -1.72 31.78 -36.01
N SER A 414 -1.48 32.03 -37.31
CA SER A 414 -1.75 33.30 -38.01
C SER A 414 -3.15 33.39 -38.61
N SER A 415 -3.94 32.32 -38.64
CA SER A 415 -5.30 32.32 -39.19
C SER A 415 -6.16 33.40 -38.52
N THR A 416 -6.85 34.17 -39.31
CA THR A 416 -7.74 35.21 -38.78
C THR A 416 -9.04 34.61 -38.28
N VAL A 417 -9.40 34.92 -37.03
CA VAL A 417 -10.65 34.53 -36.37
C VAL A 417 -11.40 35.76 -35.87
N ILE A 418 -12.72 35.64 -35.72
CA ILE A 418 -13.56 36.80 -35.37
C ILE A 418 -14.02 36.71 -33.90
N ASP A 419 -13.46 37.56 -33.07
CA ASP A 419 -13.88 37.79 -31.68
C ASP A 419 -14.98 38.84 -31.65
N SER A 420 -16.25 38.42 -31.70
CA SER A 420 -17.42 39.28 -31.67
C SER A 420 -18.55 38.67 -30.86
N LYS A 421 -19.39 39.50 -30.25
CA LYS A 421 -20.59 39.06 -29.55
C LYS A 421 -21.55 38.33 -30.52
N GLU A 422 -22.10 37.20 -30.07
CA GLU A 422 -23.22 36.52 -30.69
C GLU A 422 -24.46 36.63 -29.80
N GLU A 423 -25.65 36.59 -30.40
CA GLU A 423 -26.91 36.80 -29.67
C GLU A 423 -27.13 35.69 -28.62
N ASP A 424 -26.85 34.43 -28.99
CA ASP A 424 -26.96 33.23 -28.13
C ASP A 424 -25.59 32.65 -27.76
N GLY A 425 -24.50 33.41 -27.87
CA GLY A 425 -23.14 32.98 -27.61
C GLY A 425 -22.61 33.46 -26.24
N PRO A 426 -21.50 32.87 -25.78
CA PRO A 426 -20.88 33.25 -24.53
C PRO A 426 -20.25 34.65 -24.61
N GLU A 427 -20.15 35.33 -23.47
CA GLU A 427 -19.37 36.54 -23.37
C GLU A 427 -17.89 36.23 -23.07
N ASN A 428 -16.99 37.09 -23.55
CA ASN A 428 -15.60 37.04 -23.12
C ASN A 428 -15.47 37.54 -21.65
N SER A 429 -14.47 37.01 -20.94
CA SER A 429 -14.10 37.57 -19.65
C SER A 429 -13.83 39.09 -19.78
N GLY A 430 -14.46 39.87 -18.92
CA GLY A 430 -14.39 41.32 -18.98
C GLY A 430 -15.28 41.99 -20.06
N GLY A 431 -16.12 41.24 -20.79
CA GLY A 431 -17.16 41.78 -21.69
C GLY A 431 -16.66 42.48 -22.94
N SER A 432 -15.37 42.39 -23.29
CA SER A 432 -14.77 43.07 -24.45
C SER A 432 -14.54 42.14 -25.64
N TYR A 433 -14.64 42.68 -26.85
CA TYR A 433 -14.47 41.97 -28.11
C TYR A 433 -13.45 42.71 -28.99
N ALA A 434 -12.52 41.95 -29.56
CA ALA A 434 -11.37 42.49 -30.31
C ALA A 434 -11.55 42.50 -31.83
N GLY A 435 -12.67 41.99 -32.37
CA GLY A 435 -12.92 41.88 -33.80
C GLY A 435 -12.05 40.83 -34.48
N ALA A 436 -11.46 41.17 -35.61
CA ALA A 436 -10.55 40.27 -36.34
C ALA A 436 -9.18 40.17 -35.65
N ILE A 437 -8.83 39.02 -35.14
CA ILE A 437 -7.56 38.69 -34.46
C ILE A 437 -6.95 37.41 -35.00
N SER A 438 -5.66 37.15 -34.68
CA SER A 438 -5.06 35.88 -35.00
C SER A 438 -5.56 34.77 -34.07
N LEU A 439 -5.55 33.50 -34.52
CA LEU A 439 -5.82 32.33 -33.67
C LEU A 439 -4.91 32.33 -32.45
N ARG A 440 -3.62 32.62 -32.61
CA ARG A 440 -2.65 32.82 -31.52
C ARG A 440 -3.17 33.77 -30.45
N THR A 441 -3.60 34.96 -30.84
CA THR A 441 -4.13 35.98 -29.92
C THR A 441 -5.38 35.45 -29.19
N ALA A 442 -6.26 34.76 -29.89
CA ALA A 442 -7.47 34.18 -29.31
C ALA A 442 -7.14 33.12 -28.22
N VAL A 443 -6.13 32.28 -28.44
CA VAL A 443 -5.67 31.28 -27.46
C VAL A 443 -4.96 31.96 -26.27
N GLU A 444 -3.99 32.82 -26.54
CA GLU A 444 -3.21 33.54 -25.52
C GLU A 444 -4.09 34.38 -24.58
N GLN A 445 -5.14 35.02 -25.13
CA GLN A 445 -6.11 35.79 -24.35
C GLN A 445 -7.37 35.01 -23.92
N SER A 446 -7.39 33.69 -24.24
CA SER A 446 -8.46 32.80 -23.84
C SER A 446 -9.88 33.24 -24.27
N LYS A 447 -10.05 33.73 -25.51
CA LYS A 447 -11.33 34.26 -26.01
C LYS A 447 -12.42 33.18 -26.05
N ASN A 448 -13.53 33.42 -25.35
CA ASN A 448 -14.65 32.48 -25.25
C ASN A 448 -15.41 32.38 -26.57
N THR A 449 -15.69 33.53 -27.20
CA THR A 449 -16.47 33.60 -28.45
C THR A 449 -15.79 32.84 -29.57
N VAL A 450 -14.45 32.90 -29.66
CA VAL A 450 -13.68 32.21 -30.69
C VAL A 450 -13.71 30.70 -30.45
N ALA A 451 -13.50 30.22 -29.21
CA ALA A 451 -13.55 28.82 -28.89
C ALA A 451 -14.94 28.21 -29.19
N HIS A 452 -16.01 28.90 -28.82
CA HIS A 452 -17.37 28.50 -29.07
C HIS A 452 -17.70 28.40 -30.58
N LYS A 453 -17.26 29.38 -31.38
CA LYS A 453 -17.43 29.37 -32.84
C LYS A 453 -16.70 28.20 -33.51
N LEU A 454 -15.44 28.00 -33.12
CA LEU A 454 -14.63 26.93 -33.66
C LEU A 454 -15.16 25.54 -33.28
N LEU A 455 -15.63 25.33 -32.03
CA LEU A 455 -16.24 24.04 -31.66
C LEU A 455 -17.57 23.81 -32.43
N ARG A 456 -18.35 24.85 -32.70
CA ARG A 456 -19.53 24.74 -33.56
C ARG A 456 -19.15 24.30 -34.97
N GLU A 457 -18.04 24.79 -35.51
CA GLU A 457 -17.52 24.43 -36.83
C GLU A 457 -16.97 23.00 -36.87
N LEU A 458 -16.24 22.61 -35.80
CA LEU A 458 -15.70 21.27 -35.61
C LEU A 458 -16.78 20.22 -35.27
N THR A 459 -17.80 20.59 -34.60
CA THR A 459 -18.84 19.89 -33.83
C THR A 459 -18.39 19.38 -32.48
N PRO A 460 -19.26 19.35 -31.45
CA PRO A 460 -18.93 18.80 -30.13
C PRO A 460 -18.46 17.34 -30.16
N GLU A 461 -19.05 16.52 -31.03
CA GLU A 461 -18.70 15.11 -31.21
C GLU A 461 -17.22 14.94 -31.59
N VAL A 462 -16.74 15.76 -32.50
CA VAL A 462 -15.35 15.73 -32.94
C VAL A 462 -14.44 16.24 -31.82
N GLY A 463 -14.79 17.35 -31.17
CA GLY A 463 -13.98 17.88 -30.05
C GLY A 463 -13.85 16.89 -28.89
N LEU A 464 -14.97 16.25 -28.50
CA LEU A 464 -14.99 15.32 -27.37
C LEU A 464 -14.35 13.97 -27.69
N SER A 465 -14.28 13.55 -28.97
CA SER A 465 -13.62 12.30 -29.33
C SER A 465 -12.14 12.28 -28.91
N TYR A 466 -11.45 13.43 -28.95
CA TYR A 466 -10.06 13.53 -28.48
C TYR A 466 -9.93 13.26 -26.99
N LEU A 467 -10.93 13.65 -26.17
CA LEU A 467 -10.91 13.32 -24.73
C LEU A 467 -11.15 11.83 -24.50
N LEU A 468 -12.07 11.21 -25.28
CA LEU A 468 -12.32 9.78 -25.20
C LEU A 468 -11.08 8.98 -25.63
N ASP A 469 -10.39 9.42 -26.67
CA ASP A 469 -9.11 8.82 -27.10
C ASP A 469 -8.01 8.96 -26.03
N MET A 470 -8.11 9.96 -25.14
CA MET A 470 -7.23 10.12 -23.99
C MET A 470 -7.83 9.56 -22.68
N ASN A 471 -8.77 8.61 -22.78
CA ASN A 471 -9.38 7.90 -21.65
C ASN A 471 -10.00 8.77 -20.56
N PHE A 472 -10.58 9.93 -20.89
CA PHE A 472 -11.39 10.70 -19.96
C PHE A 472 -12.61 9.90 -19.54
N SER A 473 -12.75 9.67 -18.24
CA SER A 473 -13.68 8.67 -17.69
C SER A 473 -15.11 9.18 -17.49
N SER A 474 -15.33 10.50 -17.49
CA SER A 474 -16.59 11.12 -17.08
C SER A 474 -17.21 12.04 -18.14
N ILE A 475 -17.02 11.70 -19.42
CA ILE A 475 -17.71 12.39 -20.54
C ILE A 475 -19.10 11.76 -20.71
N GLU A 476 -20.14 12.56 -20.52
CA GLU A 476 -21.54 12.14 -20.55
C GLU A 476 -22.24 12.57 -21.84
N ALA A 477 -23.41 11.97 -22.12
CA ALA A 477 -24.18 12.32 -23.32
C ALA A 477 -24.62 13.79 -23.34
N GLU A 478 -24.86 14.36 -22.17
CA GLU A 478 -25.24 15.76 -21.97
C GLU A 478 -24.12 16.75 -22.29
N ASP A 479 -22.85 16.29 -22.35
CA ASP A 479 -21.69 17.12 -22.64
C ASP A 479 -21.51 17.41 -24.14
N TYR A 480 -22.23 16.69 -25.02
CA TYR A 480 -22.18 16.86 -26.48
C TYR A 480 -22.91 18.14 -26.91
N ASN A 481 -22.45 19.26 -26.39
CA ASN A 481 -22.99 20.57 -26.69
C ASN A 481 -21.89 21.65 -26.71
N LEU A 482 -22.21 22.87 -27.13
CA LEU A 482 -21.22 23.93 -27.32
C LEU A 482 -20.66 24.51 -26.01
N SER A 483 -21.25 24.21 -24.84
CA SER A 483 -20.67 24.64 -23.54
C SER A 483 -19.37 23.91 -23.25
N ALA A 484 -19.17 22.72 -23.83
CA ALA A 484 -17.91 21.97 -23.74
C ALA A 484 -16.69 22.82 -24.19
N ALA A 485 -16.86 23.71 -25.18
CA ALA A 485 -15.78 24.63 -25.61
C ALA A 485 -15.21 25.48 -24.47
N LEU A 486 -15.96 25.68 -23.40
CA LEU A 486 -15.62 26.49 -22.24
C LEU A 486 -15.43 25.66 -20.97
N GLY A 487 -15.45 24.33 -21.11
CA GLY A 487 -15.31 23.39 -20.01
C GLY A 487 -16.57 23.23 -19.16
N GLY A 488 -17.74 23.50 -19.74
CA GLY A 488 -19.03 23.28 -19.09
C GLY A 488 -19.45 21.82 -19.23
N PHE A 489 -18.91 20.94 -18.42
CA PHE A 489 -19.23 19.52 -18.37
C PHE A 489 -20.21 19.21 -17.24
N THR A 490 -20.96 18.12 -17.37
CA THR A 490 -21.94 17.65 -16.38
C THR A 490 -21.24 17.22 -15.09
N THR A 491 -20.33 16.28 -15.17
CA THR A 491 -19.52 15.80 -14.03
C THR A 491 -18.18 16.53 -13.94
N GLY A 492 -17.50 16.73 -15.07
CA GLY A 492 -16.19 17.37 -15.12
C GLY A 492 -15.06 16.39 -15.39
N VAL A 493 -13.83 16.79 -15.07
CA VAL A 493 -12.60 16.06 -15.36
C VAL A 493 -11.69 16.02 -14.12
N SER A 494 -10.83 15.02 -14.01
CA SER A 494 -9.85 14.92 -12.93
C SER A 494 -8.55 15.67 -13.25
N THR A 495 -7.75 15.95 -12.22
CA THR A 495 -6.44 16.60 -12.40
C THR A 495 -5.47 15.67 -13.13
N VAL A 496 -5.53 14.36 -12.88
CA VAL A 496 -4.71 13.36 -13.58
C VAL A 496 -5.01 13.37 -15.06
N GLU A 497 -6.29 13.30 -15.46
CA GLU A 497 -6.71 13.32 -16.87
C GLU A 497 -6.26 14.60 -17.59
N MET A 498 -6.46 15.76 -16.95
CA MET A 498 -6.02 17.03 -17.54
C MET A 498 -4.50 17.12 -17.69
N THR A 499 -3.76 16.63 -16.71
CA THR A 499 -2.29 16.64 -16.78
C THR A 499 -1.79 15.72 -17.88
N ALA A 500 -2.34 14.51 -18.00
CA ALA A 500 -2.00 13.54 -19.06
C ALA A 500 -2.33 14.09 -20.46
N ALA A 501 -3.46 14.79 -20.62
CA ALA A 501 -3.83 15.42 -21.87
C ALA A 501 -2.86 16.53 -22.30
N TYR A 502 -2.32 17.29 -21.36
CA TYR A 502 -1.29 18.29 -21.65
C TYR A 502 0.09 17.66 -21.86
N ALA A 503 0.40 16.56 -21.16
CA ALA A 503 1.59 15.76 -21.46
C ALA A 503 1.55 15.20 -22.90
N THR A 504 0.35 14.89 -23.41
CA THR A 504 0.16 14.51 -24.83
C THR A 504 0.56 15.62 -25.77
N LEU A 505 0.23 16.88 -25.49
CA LEU A 505 0.70 18.03 -26.27
C LEU A 505 2.22 18.21 -26.16
N ALA A 506 2.78 18.07 -24.97
CA ALA A 506 4.23 18.14 -24.72
C ALA A 506 4.99 17.02 -25.47
N ASN A 507 4.36 15.86 -25.66
CA ASN A 507 4.91 14.67 -26.32
C ASN A 507 4.45 14.54 -27.77
N GLU A 508 4.40 15.66 -28.49
CA GLU A 508 4.10 15.71 -29.94
C GLU A 508 2.78 14.99 -30.33
N GLY A 509 1.80 15.02 -29.45
CA GLY A 509 0.46 14.43 -29.68
C GLY A 509 0.34 12.96 -29.33
N VAL A 510 1.38 12.32 -28.79
CA VAL A 510 1.34 10.93 -28.32
C VAL A 510 0.84 10.88 -26.89
N TYR A 511 -0.32 10.24 -26.69
CA TYR A 511 -0.89 9.96 -25.37
C TYR A 511 -0.27 8.73 -24.74
N ARG A 512 -0.05 8.80 -23.43
CA ARG A 512 0.33 7.69 -22.57
C ARG A 512 -0.60 7.64 -21.38
N LEU A 513 -1.10 6.44 -21.06
CA LEU A 513 -1.96 6.25 -19.89
C LEU A 513 -1.21 6.62 -18.61
N PRO A 514 -1.70 7.60 -17.83
CA PRO A 514 -1.02 8.03 -16.61
C PRO A 514 -1.04 6.93 -15.55
N THR A 515 0.13 6.51 -15.13
CA THR A 515 0.35 5.55 -14.03
C THR A 515 1.63 5.94 -13.28
N CYS A 516 1.79 5.45 -12.05
CA CYS A 516 3.07 5.54 -11.34
C CYS A 516 3.75 4.17 -11.22
N ILE A 517 3.19 3.10 -11.77
CA ILE A 517 3.75 1.76 -11.64
C ILE A 517 4.83 1.53 -12.70
N VAL A 518 6.04 1.20 -12.23
CA VAL A 518 7.16 0.78 -13.08
C VAL A 518 7.14 -0.73 -13.27
N LYS A 519 6.97 -1.48 -12.17
CA LYS A 519 6.79 -2.93 -12.17
C LYS A 519 6.24 -3.40 -10.82
N ILE A 520 5.67 -4.60 -10.80
CA ILE A 520 5.31 -5.32 -9.57
C ILE A 520 5.98 -6.68 -9.62
N THR A 521 6.67 -7.07 -8.55
CA THR A 521 7.26 -8.40 -8.41
C THR A 521 6.63 -9.15 -7.24
N ASP A 522 6.74 -10.47 -7.27
CA ASP A 522 6.52 -11.29 -6.07
C ASP A 522 7.73 -11.19 -5.11
N MET A 523 7.69 -11.94 -4.03
CA MET A 523 8.74 -12.00 -3.02
C MET A 523 10.05 -12.60 -3.54
N ASP A 524 9.96 -13.53 -4.47
CA ASP A 524 11.10 -14.21 -5.08
C ASP A 524 11.77 -13.33 -6.16
N GLY A 525 11.22 -12.14 -6.43
CA GLY A 525 11.70 -11.18 -7.42
C GLY A 525 11.23 -11.46 -8.84
N ASN A 526 10.30 -12.42 -9.03
CA ASN A 526 9.71 -12.65 -10.35
C ASN A 526 8.79 -11.48 -10.71
N VAL A 527 8.93 -10.96 -11.93
CA VAL A 527 8.07 -9.87 -12.42
C VAL A 527 6.67 -10.41 -12.70
N ILE A 528 5.68 -9.91 -11.97
CA ILE A 528 4.26 -10.23 -12.15
C ILE A 528 3.60 -9.24 -13.09
N VAL A 529 3.94 -7.95 -12.93
CA VAL A 529 3.45 -6.86 -13.75
C VAL A 529 4.63 -6.01 -14.22
N GLU A 530 4.73 -5.85 -15.50
CA GLU A 530 5.51 -4.81 -16.16
C GLU A 530 4.53 -4.14 -17.12
N PRO A 531 3.92 -3.01 -16.73
CA PRO A 531 2.83 -2.43 -17.50
C PRO A 531 3.27 -2.15 -18.92
N ASP A 532 2.55 -2.72 -19.90
CA ASP A 532 2.68 -2.29 -21.28
C ASP A 532 2.22 -0.83 -21.34
N ARG A 533 3.11 0.04 -21.77
CA ARG A 533 2.79 1.46 -21.89
C ARG A 533 1.96 1.63 -23.16
N ASP A 534 0.65 1.54 -23.03
CA ASP A 534 -0.25 1.84 -24.13
C ASP A 534 -0.03 3.31 -24.55
N GLU A 535 0.66 3.49 -25.67
CA GLU A 535 0.91 4.80 -26.25
C GLU A 535 0.33 4.85 -27.67
N HIS A 536 -0.39 5.91 -27.96
CA HIS A 536 -0.95 6.12 -29.29
C HIS A 536 -1.03 7.60 -29.65
N GLN A 537 -1.03 7.85 -30.97
CA GLN A 537 -1.11 9.20 -31.50
C GLN A 537 -2.56 9.70 -31.42
N VAL A 538 -2.79 10.75 -30.64
CA VAL A 538 -4.09 11.44 -30.49
C VAL A 538 -4.15 12.68 -31.37
N TYR A 539 -3.10 13.49 -31.40
CA TYR A 539 -2.98 14.64 -32.28
C TYR A 539 -1.85 14.46 -33.29
N GLU A 540 -2.02 15.01 -34.49
CA GLU A 540 -0.88 15.12 -35.41
C GLU A 540 0.28 15.90 -34.77
N ALA A 541 1.49 15.38 -34.90
CA ALA A 541 2.69 15.99 -34.28
C ALA A 541 2.89 17.46 -34.69
N SER A 542 2.55 17.82 -35.94
CA SER A 542 2.59 19.18 -36.44
C SER A 542 1.63 20.11 -35.69
N ALA A 543 0.41 19.66 -35.41
CA ALA A 543 -0.61 20.42 -34.70
C ALA A 543 -0.24 20.58 -33.21
N ALA A 544 0.26 19.51 -32.57
CA ALA A 544 0.73 19.55 -31.19
C ALA A 544 1.90 20.53 -31.01
N ARG A 545 2.89 20.49 -31.92
CA ARG A 545 4.02 21.45 -31.93
C ARG A 545 3.57 22.90 -32.14
N GLU A 546 2.63 23.14 -33.07
CA GLU A 546 2.11 24.50 -33.29
C GLU A 546 1.29 24.97 -32.09
N MET A 547 0.48 24.10 -31.45
CA MET A 547 -0.24 24.43 -30.22
C MET A 547 0.74 24.77 -29.08
N THR A 548 1.78 23.97 -28.89
CA THR A 548 2.85 24.23 -27.90
C THR A 548 3.45 25.63 -28.10
N ASN A 549 3.81 25.96 -29.34
CA ASN A 549 4.35 27.31 -29.65
C ASN A 549 3.33 28.45 -29.40
N ILE A 550 2.04 28.20 -29.54
CA ILE A 550 1.01 29.18 -29.18
C ILE A 550 0.91 29.28 -27.65
N LEU A 551 0.97 28.16 -26.93
CA LEU A 551 0.83 28.10 -25.47
C LEU A 551 2.01 28.73 -24.71
N GLU A 552 3.23 28.77 -25.29
CA GLU A 552 4.33 29.60 -24.76
C GLU A 552 3.93 31.08 -24.63
N GLY A 553 3.11 31.56 -25.56
CA GLY A 553 2.58 32.91 -25.55
C GLY A 553 1.68 33.22 -24.35
N VAL A 554 1.03 32.23 -23.77
CA VAL A 554 0.18 32.39 -22.59
C VAL A 554 0.99 32.87 -21.37
N LEU A 555 2.21 32.34 -21.20
CA LEU A 555 3.13 32.69 -20.10
C LEU A 555 3.88 34.01 -20.34
N THR A 556 4.05 34.39 -21.61
CA THR A 556 4.81 35.61 -21.96
C THR A 556 3.96 36.84 -22.27
N ARG A 557 2.81 36.67 -22.89
CA ARG A 557 1.93 37.75 -23.38
C ARG A 557 0.44 37.60 -22.99
N GLY A 558 0.06 36.36 -22.58
CA GLY A 558 -1.32 35.95 -22.36
C GLY A 558 -1.75 36.04 -20.91
N THR A 559 -2.71 35.16 -20.57
CA THR A 559 -3.42 35.15 -19.29
C THR A 559 -2.56 34.77 -18.09
N ALA A 560 -1.41 34.13 -18.29
CA ALA A 560 -0.42 33.78 -17.25
C ALA A 560 0.90 34.54 -17.41
N ARG A 561 0.83 35.76 -17.95
CA ARG A 561 2.02 36.60 -18.17
C ARG A 561 2.83 36.77 -16.88
N GLY A 562 4.13 36.53 -16.94
CA GLY A 562 5.07 36.69 -15.84
C GLY A 562 5.34 35.41 -15.03
N HIS A 563 4.73 34.28 -15.41
CA HIS A 563 4.95 32.98 -14.76
C HIS A 563 5.72 31.99 -15.68
N GLY A 564 6.48 32.49 -16.66
CA GLY A 564 7.46 31.66 -17.38
C GLY A 564 8.59 31.23 -16.47
N LEU A 565 9.20 30.09 -16.75
CA LEU A 565 10.36 29.61 -16.00
C LEU A 565 11.62 30.43 -16.39
N SER A 566 12.54 30.58 -15.44
CA SER A 566 13.72 31.45 -15.61
C SER A 566 14.69 30.93 -16.66
N ASP A 567 15.00 29.65 -16.62
CA ASP A 567 16.04 29.00 -17.42
C ASP A 567 15.49 27.86 -18.32
N MET A 568 14.15 27.80 -18.50
CA MET A 568 13.53 26.71 -19.26
C MET A 568 12.32 27.23 -20.06
N PRO A 569 12.23 26.95 -21.37
CA PRO A 569 11.03 27.18 -22.15
C PRO A 569 9.84 26.40 -21.55
N ALA A 570 8.69 27.09 -21.43
CA ALA A 570 7.47 26.49 -20.90
C ALA A 570 6.22 26.97 -21.64
N ALA A 571 5.23 26.11 -21.68
CA ALA A 571 3.93 26.35 -22.27
C ALA A 571 2.82 25.99 -21.27
N GLY A 572 1.64 26.62 -21.37
CA GLY A 572 0.58 26.28 -20.43
C GLY A 572 -0.71 27.04 -20.71
N LYS A 573 -1.75 26.73 -19.92
CA LYS A 573 -3.07 27.33 -20.06
C LYS A 573 -3.76 27.50 -18.73
N THR A 574 -4.37 28.65 -18.54
CA THR A 574 -5.27 28.97 -17.42
C THR A 574 -6.68 28.46 -17.68
N GLY A 575 -7.34 27.95 -16.64
CA GLY A 575 -8.76 27.66 -16.59
C GLY A 575 -9.41 28.39 -15.42
N THR A 576 -10.58 28.98 -15.65
CA THR A 576 -11.41 29.58 -14.62
C THR A 576 -12.85 29.29 -14.98
N THR A 577 -13.63 28.79 -14.05
CA THR A 577 -15.06 28.56 -14.23
C THR A 577 -15.86 29.81 -13.87
N ASN A 578 -17.14 29.84 -14.27
CA ASN A 578 -18.05 30.91 -13.87
C ASN A 578 -18.06 31.06 -12.35
N ASP A 579 -18.27 32.27 -11.89
CA ASP A 579 -18.29 32.65 -10.46
C ASP A 579 -17.00 32.30 -9.69
N ASN A 580 -15.88 32.04 -10.39
CA ASN A 580 -14.59 31.66 -9.80
C ASN A 580 -14.70 30.47 -8.85
N ILE A 581 -15.43 29.43 -9.24
CA ILE A 581 -15.62 28.21 -8.44
C ILE A 581 -14.38 27.31 -8.50
N ASP A 582 -13.82 27.12 -9.70
CA ASP A 582 -12.64 26.31 -9.95
C ASP A 582 -11.58 27.14 -10.66
N GLY A 583 -10.35 27.07 -10.17
CA GLY A 583 -9.17 27.60 -10.81
C GLY A 583 -8.25 26.49 -11.28
N TRP A 584 -7.77 26.57 -12.50
CA TRP A 584 -6.89 25.61 -13.13
C TRP A 584 -5.68 26.26 -13.78
N PHE A 585 -4.54 25.64 -13.64
CA PHE A 585 -3.41 25.85 -14.52
C PHE A 585 -2.78 24.52 -14.88
N VAL A 586 -2.57 24.28 -16.17
CA VAL A 586 -1.82 23.12 -16.66
C VAL A 586 -0.73 23.63 -17.57
N GLY A 587 0.50 23.29 -17.27
CA GLY A 587 1.66 23.74 -18.05
C GLY A 587 2.79 22.73 -18.03
N TYR A 588 3.68 22.87 -18.98
CA TYR A 588 4.76 21.93 -19.22
C TYR A 588 6.03 22.59 -19.73
N SER A 589 7.15 21.93 -19.47
CA SER A 589 8.44 22.11 -20.12
C SER A 589 8.73 20.93 -21.04
N ALA A 590 9.96 20.81 -21.53
CA ALA A 590 10.40 19.60 -22.23
C ALA A 590 10.62 18.39 -21.30
N TYR A 591 10.65 18.60 -19.98
CA TYR A 591 10.90 17.55 -18.98
C TYR A 591 9.63 17.08 -18.29
N TYR A 592 8.82 18.03 -17.81
CA TYR A 592 7.68 17.73 -16.94
C TYR A 592 6.42 18.47 -17.37
N THR A 593 5.29 17.82 -17.15
CA THR A 593 3.95 18.42 -17.24
C THR A 593 3.31 18.44 -15.86
N THR A 594 2.89 19.63 -15.39
CA THR A 594 2.22 19.76 -14.10
C THR A 594 0.85 20.40 -14.26
N GLY A 595 -0.18 19.73 -13.74
CA GLY A 595 -1.54 20.24 -13.65
C GLY A 595 -1.90 20.59 -12.21
N VAL A 596 -2.53 21.75 -12.00
CA VAL A 596 -2.96 22.25 -10.69
C VAL A 596 -4.41 22.68 -10.75
N TRP A 597 -5.21 22.18 -9.82
CA TRP A 597 -6.57 22.63 -9.51
C TRP A 597 -6.61 23.26 -8.12
N VAL A 598 -7.42 24.32 -7.96
CA VAL A 598 -7.77 24.93 -6.67
C VAL A 598 -9.26 25.21 -6.63
N GLY A 599 -9.92 24.85 -5.52
CA GLY A 599 -11.35 25.05 -5.33
C GLY A 599 -11.86 24.52 -3.99
N PHE A 600 -13.16 24.55 -3.79
CA PHE A 600 -13.83 23.93 -2.66
C PHE A 600 -14.41 22.56 -3.04
N ASP A 601 -14.45 21.61 -2.11
CA ASP A 601 -15.12 20.33 -2.32
C ASP A 601 -16.60 20.51 -2.66
N SER A 602 -17.29 21.40 -1.96
CA SER A 602 -18.65 21.83 -2.34
C SER A 602 -18.55 23.09 -3.19
N PRO A 603 -18.96 23.06 -4.47
CA PRO A 603 -18.78 24.16 -5.42
C PRO A 603 -19.31 25.49 -4.88
N ARG A 604 -18.44 26.47 -4.72
CA ARG A 604 -18.76 27.84 -4.35
C ARG A 604 -17.66 28.81 -4.82
N GLY A 605 -18.05 30.04 -5.16
CA GLY A 605 -17.10 31.01 -5.68
C GLY A 605 -16.11 31.54 -4.64
N VAL A 606 -14.91 31.82 -5.10
CA VAL A 606 -13.83 32.47 -4.36
C VAL A 606 -13.41 33.71 -5.14
N SER A 607 -13.68 34.91 -4.65
CA SER A 607 -13.47 36.15 -5.39
C SER A 607 -12.05 36.40 -5.91
N ALA A 608 -11.04 35.82 -5.24
CA ALA A 608 -9.63 35.90 -5.63
C ALA A 608 -9.15 34.73 -6.49
N LEU A 609 -9.99 33.72 -6.73
CA LEU A 609 -9.61 32.52 -7.47
C LEU A 609 -9.75 32.72 -8.97
N SER A 610 -8.70 32.47 -9.68
CA SER A 610 -8.67 32.29 -11.14
C SER A 610 -7.49 31.39 -11.50
N GLY A 611 -7.46 30.88 -12.72
CA GLY A 611 -6.30 30.13 -13.20
C GLY A 611 -5.01 30.96 -13.27
N ALA A 612 -5.12 32.28 -13.25
CA ALA A 612 -4.01 33.22 -13.22
C ALA A 612 -3.63 33.69 -11.79
N SER A 613 -4.11 33.00 -10.76
CA SER A 613 -3.76 33.24 -9.35
C SER A 613 -3.16 31.97 -8.74
N TYR A 614 -3.64 31.49 -7.60
CA TYR A 614 -3.08 30.34 -6.88
C TYR A 614 -2.65 29.13 -7.78
N PRO A 615 -3.44 28.68 -8.79
CA PRO A 615 -3.01 27.55 -9.60
C PRO A 615 -1.71 27.79 -10.37
N VAL A 616 -1.56 28.96 -11.00
CA VAL A 616 -0.33 29.29 -11.74
C VAL A 616 0.84 29.59 -10.80
N ASP A 617 0.58 30.18 -9.62
CA ASP A 617 1.61 30.45 -8.62
C ASP A 617 2.17 29.13 -8.06
N ILE A 618 1.31 28.13 -7.76
CA ILE A 618 1.71 26.79 -7.33
C ILE A 618 2.53 26.11 -8.43
N TRP A 619 2.03 26.13 -9.66
CA TRP A 619 2.71 25.56 -10.82
C TRP A 619 4.09 26.16 -11.02
N HIS A 620 4.18 27.49 -11.03
CA HIS A 620 5.42 28.22 -11.25
C HIS A 620 6.47 27.91 -10.18
N ASP A 621 6.10 28.06 -8.92
CA ASP A 621 7.02 27.84 -7.79
C ASP A 621 7.53 26.40 -7.72
N PHE A 622 6.69 25.42 -8.05
CA PHE A 622 7.09 24.01 -8.11
C PHE A 622 7.98 23.76 -9.30
N MET A 623 7.54 24.13 -10.50
CA MET A 623 8.29 23.87 -11.74
C MET A 623 9.65 24.59 -11.76
N GLU A 624 9.74 25.81 -11.26
CA GLU A 624 11.01 26.53 -11.16
C GLU A 624 12.04 25.75 -10.32
N GLN A 625 11.60 25.16 -9.21
CA GLN A 625 12.50 24.43 -8.32
C GLN A 625 12.96 23.09 -8.91
N ILE A 626 12.05 22.30 -9.50
CA ILE A 626 12.42 21.00 -10.08
C ILE A 626 13.27 21.11 -11.36
N HIS A 627 13.33 22.31 -11.96
CA HIS A 627 14.19 22.56 -13.13
C HIS A 627 15.56 23.10 -12.74
N THR A 628 15.79 23.41 -11.45
CA THR A 628 17.08 23.93 -10.99
C THR A 628 18.23 22.96 -11.33
N GLY A 629 19.15 23.41 -12.16
CA GLY A 629 20.30 22.61 -12.57
C GLY A 629 20.07 21.67 -13.76
N LEU A 630 18.85 21.57 -14.29
CA LEU A 630 18.61 20.85 -15.53
C LEU A 630 19.11 21.66 -16.74
N PRO A 631 19.67 21.02 -17.76
CA PRO A 631 20.02 21.70 -19.00
C PRO A 631 18.81 22.33 -19.69
N GLU A 632 18.98 23.53 -20.25
CA GLU A 632 17.93 24.12 -21.08
C GLU A 632 17.59 23.19 -22.25
N LYS A 633 16.33 22.89 -22.46
CA LYS A 633 15.81 22.04 -23.53
C LYS A 633 14.62 22.71 -24.19
N ALA A 634 14.63 22.81 -25.52
CA ALA A 634 13.49 23.36 -26.26
C ALA A 634 12.27 22.43 -26.16
N LEU A 635 11.06 23.03 -26.11
CA LEU A 635 9.80 22.28 -25.98
C LEU A 635 9.52 21.28 -27.11
N ASN A 636 10.10 21.48 -28.29
CA ASN A 636 9.89 20.63 -29.47
C ASN A 636 11.15 19.84 -29.84
N ASP A 637 12.10 19.74 -28.91
CA ASP A 637 13.39 19.05 -29.12
C ASP A 637 13.43 17.71 -28.39
N GLN A 638 12.38 16.92 -28.62
CA GLN A 638 12.30 15.56 -28.13
C GLN A 638 12.82 14.60 -29.20
N ARG A 639 14.15 14.51 -29.39
CA ARG A 639 14.79 13.41 -30.10
C ARG A 639 16.13 13.08 -29.49
#